data_4f3e72487410f27b1f5f4f2bafeda048
#
_entry.id   4f3e72487410f27b1f5f4f2bafeda048
#
_cell.length_a   1.000
_cell.length_b   1.000
_cell.length_c   1.000
_cell.angle_alpha   90.00
_cell.angle_beta   90.00
_cell.angle_gamma   90.00
#
_symmetry.space_group_name_H-M   'P 1'
#
loop_
_entity.id
_entity.type
_entity.pdbx_description
1 polymer ?
#
loop_
_entity_poly.entity_id
_entity_poly.type
_entity_poly.pdbx_seq_one_letter_code
_entity_poly.pdbx_strand_id
1 'polypeptide(L)'
;MPDPIKNPTSADTSTFGRPVATPPASSLSSLSSSSSSPSQPLSSSSSADFWQDAKNPTLDPKESQLSKKFTTPPQITIGEGKPPTLEVEESTELQKPVVDSKTSPPIAENPQPEPDPQQLAKENLIVKEAQKVFAEGMLSVRDIIAPAAFLVNPSYLQLGDIFCKTLFVYTYPRYLEANWLSPIINYDVTMDIGMHIHPLETANVMHDLKNQVGKIQSSMMIAQEKGAPRDPELETALGDVEALRDVLQRGEVRLFQLGLYFTIYGDTLEELNTLVKQFESTLGGMLIYTKESLLQMDGGFISTAPLMEDKISVLRNLDTGSISSIFPFTSSELTQEDGILYGINRHNNSLIIFDRFNLENANSVVFAKSGSGKSYLIKLEALRSLMLGTDIIVVDPESEYKNLCDSVGGSYLKISLNAKQRINPFDLPRGIDPEKETGDDVLRSNISSLHGLINLMVGGLTPEEDALVEKGIYETYALKDITTDPESQKNEPPIMQDFYNVLSNMNGTESVTRRLSKYTEGTFAGLFNAPTNFELKPGFVVFSVRDLEEQLRPIAMYMILDYIWTKIRMDMRRRLMIIDEAWWMMQYEDSAKFLHGLAKRARKYYLGLTIISQDVEDFLASRYGKAIVSNSSMQILLKQSTASIDIVAETFALTEGEKYLLLESDVGEGLFFAGLNHVAIKVIASYTEDQIITTDPEQLLSQTGQTPQGQESL
;
A
#
# COMPACT_ATOMS: atom_id res chain seq x y z
N MET A 1 -35.44 9.85 51.14
CA MET A 1 -36.25 11.00 51.58
C MET A 1 -35.31 12.16 51.84
N PRO A 2 -35.62 13.39 51.41
CA PRO A 2 -36.76 13.80 50.58
C PRO A 2 -36.34 14.41 49.21
N ASP A 3 -37.26 14.30 48.28
CA ASP A 3 -37.50 15.13 47.12
C ASP A 3 -38.09 16.52 47.49
N PRO A 4 -38.56 17.33 46.57
CA PRO A 4 -38.08 17.97 45.30
C PRO A 4 -38.43 19.48 45.25
N ILE A 5 -37.98 20.23 44.22
CA ILE A 5 -38.59 21.52 43.82
C ILE A 5 -38.32 21.74 42.32
N LYS A 6 -39.22 21.57 41.41
CA LYS A 6 -40.29 22.38 40.76
C LYS A 6 -39.78 23.55 39.93
N ASN A 7 -40.11 23.46 38.62
CA ASN A 7 -40.22 24.54 37.63
C ASN A 7 -41.23 25.64 38.01
N PRO A 8 -41.15 26.83 37.39
CA PRO A 8 -42.21 27.21 36.46
C PRO A 8 -41.69 27.97 35.18
N THR A 9 -42.14 27.63 33.99
CA THR A 9 -43.28 28.06 33.14
C THR A 9 -43.30 29.52 32.65
N SER A 10 -43.34 29.63 31.30
CA SER A 10 -44.12 30.53 30.43
C SER A 10 -43.67 32.02 30.32
N ALA A 11 -43.77 32.73 29.22
CA ALA A 11 -44.55 32.68 28.00
C ALA A 11 -44.06 33.75 27.00
N ASP A 12 -44.33 33.48 25.71
CA ASP A 12 -44.90 34.37 24.67
C ASP A 12 -44.12 35.61 24.22
N THR A 13 -43.99 35.93 22.96
CA THR A 13 -44.81 36.06 21.80
C THR A 13 -44.02 36.68 20.62
N SER A 14 -44.24 36.15 19.39
CA SER A 14 -44.48 36.85 18.10
C SER A 14 -43.36 37.73 17.51
N THR A 15 -43.07 37.80 16.25
CA THR A 15 -43.78 37.60 14.95
C THR A 15 -42.85 38.04 13.80
N PHE A 16 -43.08 37.48 12.60
CA PHE A 16 -42.69 37.96 11.25
C PHE A 16 -41.23 37.75 10.82
N GLY A 17 -40.91 37.21 9.61
CA GLY A 17 -41.65 37.01 8.39
C GLY A 17 -40.82 36.26 7.36
N ARG A 18 -41.50 35.54 6.53
CA ARG A 18 -41.08 34.79 5.33
C ARG A 18 -41.00 35.67 4.09
N PRO A 19 -40.69 35.10 2.91
CA PRO A 19 -39.48 34.59 2.25
C PRO A 19 -39.31 35.28 0.88
N VAL A 20 -38.18 35.00 0.16
CA VAL A 20 -38.15 35.29 -1.29
C VAL A 20 -37.49 34.13 -2.04
N ALA A 21 -38.16 33.83 -3.13
CA ALA A 21 -38.07 32.72 -4.01
C ALA A 21 -36.90 32.74 -4.99
N THR A 22 -36.50 31.53 -5.43
CA THR A 22 -35.80 31.24 -6.67
C THR A 22 -36.71 31.48 -7.90
N PRO A 23 -36.15 31.79 -9.08
CA PRO A 23 -36.80 31.42 -10.34
C PRO A 23 -35.89 30.58 -11.27
N PRO A 24 -36.48 29.99 -12.34
CA PRO A 24 -36.05 28.73 -12.93
C PRO A 24 -35.30 28.92 -14.26
N ALA A 25 -34.81 27.78 -14.77
CA ALA A 25 -34.20 27.59 -16.07
C ALA A 25 -35.20 27.68 -17.25
N SER A 26 -34.71 28.24 -18.38
CA SER A 26 -35.25 27.94 -19.73
C SER A 26 -34.15 28.30 -20.75
N SER A 27 -33.55 27.41 -21.48
CA SER A 27 -33.86 26.76 -22.78
C SER A 27 -33.70 27.68 -24.01
N LEU A 28 -32.90 27.17 -24.94
CA LEU A 28 -32.96 27.19 -26.40
C LEU A 28 -32.17 28.23 -27.22
N SER A 29 -31.26 27.67 -27.97
CA SER A 29 -31.12 27.55 -29.44
C SER A 29 -30.26 28.57 -30.21
N SER A 30 -29.26 27.97 -30.86
CA SER A 30 -28.79 28.12 -32.25
C SER A 30 -28.50 29.51 -32.84
N LEU A 31 -27.31 29.71 -33.36
CA LEU A 31 -26.99 29.90 -34.76
C LEU A 31 -25.56 30.47 -35.00
N SER A 32 -24.83 29.68 -35.83
CA SER A 32 -23.93 30.05 -36.93
C SER A 32 -22.83 31.11 -36.84
N SER A 33 -21.61 30.59 -37.04
CA SER A 33 -20.56 31.03 -37.96
C SER A 33 -20.20 32.51 -38.11
N SER A 34 -18.94 32.82 -37.77
CA SER A 34 -18.01 33.44 -38.71
C SER A 34 -16.59 33.54 -38.18
N SER A 35 -15.66 33.24 -39.06
CA SER A 35 -14.21 33.26 -39.00
C SER A 35 -13.60 34.61 -38.60
N SER A 36 -12.59 34.61 -37.76
CA SER A 36 -11.40 35.47 -37.91
C SER A 36 -10.23 35.02 -37.03
N SER A 37 -9.06 35.10 -37.58
CA SER A 37 -7.75 34.61 -37.19
C SER A 37 -7.19 35.16 -35.87
N PRO A 38 -6.12 34.53 -35.31
CA PRO A 38 -5.74 34.68 -33.93
C PRO A 38 -4.83 35.88 -33.67
N SER A 39 -5.14 36.63 -32.64
CA SER A 39 -4.21 37.55 -32.00
C SER A 39 -3.35 36.81 -30.99
N GLN A 40 -2.03 36.95 -31.13
CA GLN A 40 -1.03 36.44 -30.19
C GLN A 40 -1.29 36.90 -28.76
N PRO A 41 -1.09 36.05 -27.75
CA PRO A 41 -1.10 36.47 -26.36
C PRO A 41 0.18 37.24 -26.04
N LEU A 42 0.06 38.38 -25.45
CA LEU A 42 1.12 39.15 -24.80
C LEU A 42 1.71 38.29 -23.67
N SER A 43 3.01 38.09 -23.71
CA SER A 43 3.79 37.40 -22.68
C SER A 43 3.71 38.22 -21.38
N SER A 44 3.05 37.66 -20.35
CA SER A 44 3.20 38.10 -18.97
C SER A 44 4.60 37.69 -18.48
N SER A 45 5.51 38.64 -18.33
CA SER A 45 6.76 38.42 -17.64
C SER A 45 6.46 38.19 -16.16
N SER A 46 6.71 36.98 -15.69
CA SER A 46 6.51 36.63 -14.29
C SER A 46 7.57 37.31 -13.41
N SER A 47 7.21 37.61 -12.15
CA SER A 47 8.11 38.15 -11.13
C SER A 47 9.36 37.28 -10.85
N ALA A 48 9.40 36.07 -11.39
CA ALA A 48 10.55 35.17 -11.31
C ALA A 48 11.80 35.67 -12.07
N ASP A 49 11.60 36.47 -13.13
CA ASP A 49 12.75 36.99 -13.90
C ASP A 49 13.51 38.09 -13.14
N PHE A 50 12.87 38.74 -12.19
CA PHE A 50 13.49 39.79 -11.37
C PHE A 50 14.65 39.27 -10.47
N TRP A 51 14.57 38.02 -10.01
CA TRP A 51 15.59 37.40 -9.17
C TRP A 51 16.74 36.74 -9.97
N GLN A 52 16.62 36.61 -11.28
CA GLN A 52 17.65 36.01 -12.13
C GLN A 52 18.82 36.96 -12.41
N ASP A 53 18.54 38.27 -12.52
CA ASP A 53 19.58 39.27 -12.83
C ASP A 53 20.53 39.56 -11.68
N ALA A 54 20.24 39.12 -10.46
CA ALA A 54 21.11 39.29 -9.30
C ALA A 54 22.34 38.34 -9.28
N LYS A 55 22.50 37.46 -10.28
CA LYS A 55 23.56 36.43 -10.30
C LYS A 55 24.82 36.78 -11.09
N ASN A 56 24.89 37.91 -11.78
CA ASN A 56 26.11 38.32 -12.49
C ASN A 56 26.68 39.63 -11.93
N PRO A 57 27.56 39.58 -10.93
CA PRO A 57 28.46 40.69 -10.74
C PRO A 57 29.43 40.71 -11.93
N THR A 58 29.39 41.75 -12.75
CA THR A 58 30.40 42.03 -13.76
C THR A 58 31.74 42.15 -13.07
N LEU A 59 32.62 41.18 -13.24
CA LEU A 59 34.01 41.21 -12.79
C LEU A 59 34.72 42.40 -13.42
N ASP A 60 35.38 43.21 -12.57
CA ASP A 60 36.21 44.32 -12.96
C ASP A 60 37.31 43.88 -13.93
N PRO A 61 37.58 44.56 -15.04
CA PRO A 61 38.57 44.15 -16.04
C PRO A 61 40.01 43.98 -15.55
N LYS A 62 40.30 44.34 -14.29
CA LYS A 62 41.63 44.19 -13.67
C LYS A 62 41.91 42.80 -13.11
N GLU A 63 40.92 41.99 -12.84
CA GLU A 63 41.15 40.62 -12.33
C GLU A 63 41.33 39.58 -13.45
N SER A 64 41.08 39.93 -14.73
CA SER A 64 41.27 39.03 -15.85
C SER A 64 42.72 38.71 -16.25
N GLN A 65 43.71 39.32 -15.55
CA GLN A 65 45.13 39.03 -15.83
C GLN A 65 45.75 37.97 -14.89
N LEU A 66 45.04 37.56 -13.82
CA LEU A 66 45.57 36.49 -12.94
C LEU A 66 45.11 35.06 -13.35
N SER A 67 44.11 34.96 -14.19
CA SER A 67 43.60 33.65 -14.63
C SER A 67 44.33 33.02 -15.80
N LYS A 68 45.30 33.71 -16.40
CA LYS A 68 46.09 33.22 -17.54
C LYS A 68 47.32 32.38 -17.23
N LYS A 69 47.57 32.05 -15.95
CA LYS A 69 48.72 31.25 -15.53
C LYS A 69 48.47 29.79 -15.17
N PHE A 70 47.22 29.30 -15.30
CA PHE A 70 46.92 27.89 -15.04
C PHE A 70 46.09 27.26 -16.14
N THR A 71 46.68 27.21 -17.35
CA THR A 71 46.13 26.38 -18.47
C THR A 71 47.19 25.41 -18.92
N THR A 72 47.44 24.41 -18.11
CA THR A 72 47.95 23.10 -18.56
C THR A 72 47.51 22.11 -17.45
N PRO A 73 46.73 21.06 -17.78
CA PRO A 73 46.46 20.01 -16.80
C PRO A 73 47.78 19.29 -16.51
N PRO A 74 48.09 19.00 -15.24
CA PRO A 74 49.26 18.20 -14.94
C PRO A 74 49.05 16.81 -15.50
N GLN A 75 49.95 16.34 -16.35
CA GLN A 75 50.10 14.94 -16.67
C GLN A 75 50.38 14.20 -15.35
N ILE A 76 49.43 13.37 -14.95
CA ILE A 76 49.62 12.43 -13.85
C ILE A 76 50.56 11.35 -14.33
N THR A 77 51.83 11.48 -14.06
CA THR A 77 52.79 10.38 -14.11
C THR A 77 52.43 9.44 -12.97
N ILE A 78 51.96 8.25 -13.31
CA ILE A 78 51.77 7.16 -12.37
C ILE A 78 53.14 6.77 -11.83
N GLY A 79 53.48 7.31 -10.68
CA GLY A 79 54.64 6.85 -9.94
C GLY A 79 54.26 5.55 -9.23
N GLU A 80 55.08 4.51 -9.46
CA GLU A 80 55.01 3.25 -8.73
C GLU A 80 55.15 3.52 -7.20
N GLY A 81 54.01 3.63 -6.52
CA GLY A 81 53.95 3.71 -5.07
C GLY A 81 53.86 2.28 -4.51
N LYS A 82 54.83 1.89 -3.70
CA LYS A 82 54.84 0.70 -2.88
C LYS A 82 53.53 0.59 -2.09
N PRO A 83 52.95 -0.60 -1.95
CA PRO A 83 51.77 -0.81 -1.08
C PRO A 83 52.13 -0.51 0.37
N PRO A 84 51.19 0.08 1.15
CA PRO A 84 51.40 0.34 2.55
C PRO A 84 51.56 -0.96 3.33
N THR A 85 52.65 -1.11 4.04
CA THR A 85 52.85 -2.14 5.08
C THR A 85 51.86 -1.86 6.21
N LEU A 86 50.95 -2.76 6.45
CA LEU A 86 50.11 -2.80 7.63
C LEU A 86 51.03 -3.16 8.81
N GLU A 87 51.37 -2.19 9.65
CA GLU A 87 51.89 -2.43 10.99
C GLU A 87 50.75 -2.97 11.85
N VAL A 88 50.88 -4.25 12.25
CA VAL A 88 50.02 -4.86 13.25
C VAL A 88 50.50 -4.40 14.61
N GLU A 89 49.74 -3.54 15.27
CA GLU A 89 49.95 -3.24 16.70
C GLU A 89 49.64 -4.50 17.51
N GLU A 90 50.70 -5.02 18.15
CA GLU A 90 50.61 -6.04 19.21
C GLU A 90 49.88 -5.45 20.41
N SER A 91 48.73 -5.98 20.73
CA SER A 91 48.07 -5.70 21.99
C SER A 91 47.95 -6.97 22.83
N THR A 92 48.57 -6.88 23.98
CA THR A 92 48.29 -7.49 25.29
C THR A 92 48.71 -8.93 25.53
N GLU A 93 49.76 -9.02 26.33
CA GLU A 93 50.25 -10.18 27.07
C GLU A 93 49.14 -10.88 27.88
N LEU A 94 49.06 -12.21 27.68
CA LEU A 94 48.47 -13.13 28.63
C LEU A 94 49.62 -13.92 29.28
N GLN A 95 49.77 -13.72 30.57
CA GLN A 95 50.74 -14.40 31.44
C GLN A 95 50.67 -15.90 31.34
N LYS A 96 51.82 -16.54 31.05
CA LYS A 96 52.04 -17.97 31.24
C LYS A 96 52.70 -18.27 32.57
N PRO A 97 52.38 -19.38 33.23
CA PRO A 97 52.98 -19.72 34.52
C PRO A 97 54.42 -20.24 34.34
N VAL A 98 55.26 -19.83 35.26
CA VAL A 98 56.66 -20.21 35.43
C VAL A 98 56.75 -21.70 35.80
N VAL A 99 57.47 -22.48 35.01
CA VAL A 99 57.97 -23.81 35.43
C VAL A 99 59.49 -23.82 35.22
N ASP A 100 60.21 -23.94 36.32
CA ASP A 100 61.63 -24.20 36.39
C ASP A 100 61.98 -25.54 35.74
N SER A 101 62.98 -25.57 34.85
CA SER A 101 63.70 -26.78 34.55
C SER A 101 65.15 -26.49 34.21
N LYS A 102 66.00 -27.11 34.97
CA LYS A 102 67.44 -27.13 34.88
C LYS A 102 67.93 -27.90 33.64
N THR A 103 68.98 -27.33 33.03
CA THR A 103 70.16 -27.99 32.40
C THR A 103 69.94 -29.16 31.42
N SER A 104 70.27 -28.87 30.15
CA SER A 104 70.97 -29.83 29.25
C SER A 104 71.85 -29.07 28.25
N PRO A 105 72.96 -29.66 27.76
CA PRO A 105 74.08 -28.96 27.10
C PRO A 105 73.79 -28.64 25.61
N PRO A 106 74.60 -27.76 24.97
CA PRO A 106 74.33 -27.25 23.64
C PRO A 106 74.59 -28.31 22.57
N ILE A 107 73.53 -28.55 21.73
CA ILE A 107 73.62 -29.29 20.50
C ILE A 107 74.23 -28.38 19.45
N ALA A 108 75.34 -28.79 18.84
CA ALA A 108 75.99 -28.07 17.76
C ALA A 108 75.06 -27.90 16.57
N GLU A 109 74.79 -26.67 16.16
CA GLU A 109 74.14 -26.35 14.92
C GLU A 109 75.03 -26.76 13.76
N ASN A 110 74.52 -27.74 12.95
CA ASN A 110 75.04 -28.03 11.65
C ASN A 110 74.63 -26.89 10.70
N PRO A 111 75.55 -26.25 9.96
CA PRO A 111 75.20 -25.22 9.00
C PRO A 111 74.35 -25.85 7.90
N GLN A 112 73.07 -25.40 7.78
CA GLN A 112 72.22 -25.73 6.65
C GLN A 112 72.90 -25.18 5.38
N PRO A 113 72.95 -25.98 4.28
CA PRO A 113 73.53 -25.46 3.03
C PRO A 113 72.66 -24.28 2.53
N GLU A 114 73.35 -23.19 2.17
CA GLU A 114 72.69 -22.04 1.55
C GLU A 114 71.93 -22.53 0.33
N PRO A 115 70.63 -22.12 0.16
CA PRO A 115 69.79 -22.55 -0.97
C PRO A 115 70.41 -22.07 -2.27
N ASP A 116 70.48 -22.94 -3.25
CA ASP A 116 71.00 -22.68 -4.59
C ASP A 116 70.31 -21.43 -5.17
N PRO A 117 71.08 -20.40 -5.59
CA PRO A 117 70.52 -19.19 -6.17
C PRO A 117 69.57 -19.43 -7.33
N GLN A 118 69.70 -20.54 -8.04
CA GLN A 118 68.80 -20.94 -9.13
C GLN A 118 67.46 -21.49 -8.60
N GLN A 119 67.48 -22.10 -7.41
CA GLN A 119 66.29 -22.58 -6.74
C GLN A 119 65.45 -21.43 -6.14
N LEU A 120 66.12 -20.48 -5.49
CA LEU A 120 65.54 -19.24 -4.97
C LEU A 120 64.94 -18.38 -6.10
N ALA A 121 65.60 -18.30 -7.27
CA ALA A 121 65.06 -17.60 -8.43
C ALA A 121 63.79 -18.24 -9.00
N LYS A 122 63.72 -19.59 -9.04
CA LYS A 122 62.54 -20.34 -9.46
C LYS A 122 61.36 -20.19 -8.47
N GLU A 123 61.64 -20.28 -7.15
CA GLU A 123 60.61 -20.10 -6.12
C GLU A 123 60.05 -18.68 -6.14
N ASN A 124 60.91 -17.68 -6.31
CA ASN A 124 60.45 -16.27 -6.45
C ASN A 124 59.66 -16.06 -7.75
N LEU A 125 59.93 -16.76 -8.85
CA LEU A 125 59.15 -16.70 -10.07
C LEU A 125 57.76 -17.33 -9.88
N ILE A 126 57.68 -18.48 -9.23
CA ILE A 126 56.42 -19.18 -8.92
C ILE A 126 55.57 -18.31 -7.97
N VAL A 127 56.15 -17.69 -6.94
CA VAL A 127 55.46 -16.80 -6.03
C VAL A 127 54.91 -15.56 -6.76
N LYS A 128 55.67 -14.97 -7.69
CA LYS A 128 55.24 -13.88 -8.54
C LYS A 128 54.14 -14.25 -9.49
N GLU A 129 54.18 -15.43 -10.10
CA GLU A 129 53.13 -15.93 -10.97
C GLU A 129 51.85 -16.25 -10.14
N ALA A 130 51.98 -16.85 -8.97
CA ALA A 130 50.85 -17.08 -8.09
C ALA A 130 50.23 -15.79 -7.56
N GLN A 131 51.01 -14.79 -7.24
CA GLN A 131 50.54 -13.44 -6.86
C GLN A 131 49.81 -12.75 -8.02
N LYS A 132 50.31 -12.91 -9.25
CA LYS A 132 49.64 -12.37 -10.44
C LYS A 132 48.30 -13.04 -10.73
N VAL A 133 48.25 -14.38 -10.67
CA VAL A 133 46.99 -15.15 -10.83
C VAL A 133 46.01 -14.83 -9.71
N PHE A 134 46.49 -14.66 -8.48
CA PHE A 134 45.66 -14.23 -7.36
C PHE A 134 45.11 -12.80 -7.51
N ALA A 135 45.95 -11.86 -8.00
CA ALA A 135 45.53 -10.49 -8.29
C ALA A 135 44.53 -10.41 -9.48
N GLU A 136 44.69 -11.26 -10.50
CA GLU A 136 43.76 -11.37 -11.63
C GLU A 136 42.45 -12.06 -11.25
N GLY A 137 42.44 -12.91 -10.19
CA GLY A 137 41.25 -13.58 -9.69
C GLY A 137 40.50 -12.83 -8.59
N MET A 138 41.05 -11.77 -8.01
CA MET A 138 40.36 -10.93 -7.02
C MET A 138 39.60 -9.82 -7.76
N LEU A 139 38.28 -9.98 -7.84
CA LEU A 139 37.37 -8.86 -8.12
C LEU A 139 37.65 -7.78 -7.09
N SER A 140 38.09 -6.60 -7.52
CA SER A 140 38.24 -5.48 -6.60
C SER A 140 36.84 -5.06 -6.10
N VAL A 141 36.76 -4.47 -4.92
CA VAL A 141 35.51 -3.89 -4.42
C VAL A 141 34.91 -2.93 -5.46
N ARG A 142 35.73 -2.25 -6.23
CA ARG A 142 35.30 -1.38 -7.35
C ARG A 142 34.54 -2.18 -8.42
N ASP A 143 35.00 -3.36 -8.78
CA ASP A 143 34.38 -4.17 -9.84
C ASP A 143 33.03 -4.74 -9.39
N ILE A 144 32.82 -4.85 -8.07
CA ILE A 144 31.55 -5.31 -7.47
C ILE A 144 30.53 -4.16 -7.40
N ILE A 145 30.96 -2.94 -7.06
CA ILE A 145 30.06 -1.79 -6.85
C ILE A 145 29.88 -0.92 -8.10
N ALA A 146 30.81 -1.00 -9.08
CA ALA A 146 30.70 -0.24 -10.31
C ALA A 146 29.63 -0.86 -11.24
N PRO A 147 28.78 -0.05 -11.90
CA PRO A 147 27.87 -0.55 -12.91
C PRO A 147 28.65 -1.17 -14.08
N ALA A 148 28.06 -2.18 -14.75
CA ALA A 148 28.68 -2.88 -15.87
C ALA A 148 29.02 -1.94 -17.04
N ALA A 149 28.27 -0.87 -17.21
CA ALA A 149 28.51 0.18 -18.20
C ALA A 149 28.03 1.54 -17.65
N PHE A 150 28.72 2.61 -18.02
CA PHE A 150 28.32 3.99 -17.74
C PHE A 150 28.42 4.80 -19.03
N LEU A 151 27.27 5.03 -19.68
CA LEU A 151 27.19 5.77 -20.92
C LEU A 151 26.53 7.13 -20.71
N VAL A 152 27.23 8.19 -21.11
CA VAL A 152 26.74 9.56 -21.00
C VAL A 152 26.22 10.02 -22.35
N ASN A 153 24.91 10.29 -22.40
CA ASN A 153 24.27 10.91 -23.55
C ASN A 153 23.83 12.34 -23.24
N PRO A 154 23.65 13.21 -24.23
CA PRO A 154 23.24 14.59 -23.98
C PRO A 154 21.94 14.76 -23.19
N SER A 155 21.01 13.79 -23.25
CA SER A 155 19.67 13.86 -22.67
C SER A 155 19.35 12.73 -21.69
N TYR A 156 20.24 11.78 -21.46
CA TYR A 156 20.08 10.70 -20.46
C TYR A 156 21.42 10.07 -20.13
N LEU A 157 21.48 9.32 -19.05
CA LEU A 157 22.55 8.39 -18.73
C LEU A 157 22.04 6.96 -18.84
N GLN A 158 22.95 6.03 -19.12
CA GLN A 158 22.68 4.61 -19.05
C GLN A 158 23.70 3.95 -18.10
N LEU A 159 23.18 3.26 -17.09
CA LEU A 159 23.91 2.56 -16.03
C LEU A 159 23.65 1.05 -16.19
N GLY A 160 24.52 0.34 -16.89
CA GLY A 160 24.22 -1.05 -17.28
C GLY A 160 22.97 -1.09 -18.18
N ASP A 161 21.91 -1.73 -17.69
CA ASP A 161 20.63 -1.86 -18.41
C ASP A 161 19.59 -0.78 -18.02
N ILE A 162 19.89 0.05 -17.00
CA ILE A 162 18.97 1.07 -16.48
C ILE A 162 19.27 2.43 -17.11
N PHE A 163 18.22 3.15 -17.48
CA PHE A 163 18.30 4.54 -17.98
C PHE A 163 17.95 5.51 -16.85
N CYS A 164 18.65 6.66 -16.80
CA CYS A 164 18.27 7.71 -15.87
C CYS A 164 18.41 9.12 -16.45
N LYS A 165 17.63 10.03 -15.89
CA LYS A 165 17.65 11.47 -16.19
C LYS A 165 17.64 12.29 -14.92
N THR A 166 18.42 13.37 -14.89
CA THR A 166 18.39 14.31 -13.79
C THR A 166 17.67 15.58 -14.17
N LEU A 167 16.75 15.99 -13.28
CA LEU A 167 16.02 17.24 -13.31
C LEU A 167 16.53 18.18 -12.22
N PHE A 168 16.54 19.48 -12.48
CA PHE A 168 16.84 20.49 -11.47
C PHE A 168 15.68 21.48 -11.34
N VAL A 169 15.40 21.91 -10.12
CA VAL A 169 14.37 22.94 -9.83
C VAL A 169 14.96 24.32 -10.09
N TYR A 170 14.28 25.11 -10.94
CA TYR A 170 14.69 26.47 -11.22
C TYR A 170 13.70 27.55 -10.74
N THR A 171 12.46 27.15 -10.37
CA THR A 171 11.45 28.08 -9.84
C THR A 171 10.63 27.40 -8.75
N TYR A 172 10.38 28.14 -7.68
CA TYR A 172 9.52 27.74 -6.55
C TYR A 172 8.29 28.66 -6.48
N PRO A 173 7.19 28.24 -5.87
CA PRO A 173 6.07 29.12 -5.54
C PRO A 173 6.51 30.20 -4.55
N ARG A 174 5.74 31.27 -4.46
CA ARG A 174 6.04 32.42 -3.57
C ARG A 174 6.10 32.01 -2.09
N TYR A 175 5.30 31.04 -1.69
CA TYR A 175 5.27 30.47 -0.33
C TYR A 175 5.39 28.97 -0.40
N LEU A 176 6.22 28.40 0.47
CA LEU A 176 6.36 26.96 0.67
C LEU A 176 5.71 26.60 2.01
N GLU A 177 4.73 25.72 1.96
CA GLU A 177 4.06 25.19 3.15
C GLU A 177 4.86 24.06 3.78
N ALA A 178 4.61 23.79 5.06
CA ALA A 178 5.21 22.62 5.69
C ALA A 178 4.83 21.35 4.91
N ASN A 179 5.80 20.46 4.76
CA ASN A 179 5.58 19.15 4.15
C ASN A 179 5.27 19.15 2.63
N TRP A 180 5.62 20.21 1.92
CA TRP A 180 5.36 20.31 0.47
C TRP A 180 6.06 19.24 -0.38
N LEU A 181 7.13 18.60 0.11
CA LEU A 181 7.80 17.46 -0.55
C LEU A 181 7.08 16.12 -0.38
N SER A 182 6.07 16.01 0.48
CA SER A 182 5.35 14.76 0.73
C SER A 182 4.81 14.08 -0.53
N PRO A 183 4.16 14.77 -1.48
CA PRO A 183 3.69 14.14 -2.71
C PRO A 183 4.84 13.61 -3.58
N ILE A 184 6.03 14.19 -3.47
CA ILE A 184 7.21 13.80 -4.23
C ILE A 184 7.85 12.56 -3.64
N ILE A 185 7.94 12.49 -2.30
CA ILE A 185 8.53 11.34 -1.59
C ILE A 185 7.65 10.10 -1.68
N ASN A 186 6.32 10.31 -1.69
CA ASN A 186 5.35 9.24 -1.89
C ASN A 186 5.05 8.95 -3.37
N TYR A 187 5.84 9.52 -4.30
CA TYR A 187 5.67 9.27 -5.72
C TYR A 187 6.22 7.87 -6.05
N ASP A 188 5.40 7.04 -6.69
CA ASP A 188 5.71 5.64 -6.99
C ASP A 188 6.68 5.50 -8.17
N VAL A 189 7.90 6.01 -7.98
CA VAL A 189 8.98 5.94 -8.96
C VAL A 189 10.31 5.85 -8.23
N THR A 190 11.21 5.02 -8.72
CA THR A 190 12.59 4.98 -8.22
C THR A 190 13.31 6.27 -8.58
N MET A 191 13.71 7.05 -7.56
CA MET A 191 14.43 8.30 -7.77
C MET A 191 15.41 8.63 -6.63
N ASP A 192 16.46 9.37 -6.96
CA ASP A 192 17.35 10.00 -5.99
C ASP A 192 17.05 11.49 -5.89
N ILE A 193 17.05 12.03 -4.67
CA ILE A 193 16.83 13.45 -4.39
C ILE A 193 18.09 14.07 -3.78
N GLY A 194 18.73 14.97 -4.51
CA GLY A 194 19.89 15.72 -4.04
C GLY A 194 19.49 17.12 -3.55
N MET A 195 19.82 17.44 -2.30
CA MET A 195 19.60 18.75 -1.69
C MET A 195 20.92 19.37 -1.28
N HIS A 196 21.29 20.50 -1.92
CA HIS A 196 22.50 21.24 -1.61
C HIS A 196 22.13 22.58 -0.98
N ILE A 197 22.44 22.76 0.31
CA ILE A 197 22.05 23.94 1.09
C ILE A 197 23.31 24.72 1.45
N HIS A 198 23.40 25.95 0.95
CA HIS A 198 24.53 26.85 1.22
C HIS A 198 24.05 28.06 2.03
N PRO A 199 24.53 28.27 3.26
CA PRO A 199 24.20 29.46 4.03
C PRO A 199 24.81 30.72 3.39
N LEU A 200 24.04 31.79 3.31
CA LEU A 200 24.51 33.07 2.83
C LEU A 200 24.95 33.97 4.01
N GLU A 201 26.03 34.74 3.81
CA GLU A 201 26.46 35.70 4.79
C GLU A 201 25.51 36.91 4.78
N THR A 202 24.90 37.19 5.93
CA THR A 202 23.85 38.21 6.07
C THR A 202 24.35 39.61 5.65
N ALA A 203 25.62 39.93 5.88
CA ALA A 203 26.20 41.21 5.49
C ALA A 203 26.19 41.43 3.96
N ASN A 204 26.56 40.43 3.20
CA ASN A 204 26.58 40.46 1.74
C ASN A 204 25.13 40.55 1.20
N VAL A 205 24.23 39.75 1.77
CA VAL A 205 22.80 39.79 1.42
C VAL A 205 22.20 41.19 1.65
N MET A 206 22.47 41.80 2.79
CA MET A 206 21.97 43.15 3.11
C MET A 206 22.50 44.20 2.14
N HIS A 207 23.76 44.07 1.70
CA HIS A 207 24.34 44.94 0.69
C HIS A 207 23.61 44.80 -0.66
N ASP A 208 23.36 43.56 -1.08
CA ASP A 208 22.68 43.28 -2.37
C ASP A 208 21.22 43.74 -2.35
N LEU A 209 20.47 43.49 -1.26
CA LEU A 209 19.10 43.99 -1.10
C LEU A 209 19.06 45.54 -1.13
N LYS A 210 20.04 46.24 -0.50
CA LYS A 210 20.14 47.69 -0.57
C LYS A 210 20.34 48.16 -2.03
N ASN A 211 21.16 47.49 -2.80
CA ASN A 211 21.38 47.81 -4.21
C ASN A 211 20.15 47.56 -5.04
N GLN A 212 19.38 46.48 -4.75
CA GLN A 212 18.12 46.20 -5.42
C GLN A 212 17.06 47.26 -5.12
N VAL A 213 16.86 47.68 -3.87
CA VAL A 213 15.95 48.78 -3.51
C VAL A 213 16.30 50.02 -4.32
N GLY A 214 17.60 50.39 -4.40
CA GLY A 214 18.05 51.53 -5.19
C GLY A 214 17.72 51.43 -6.69
N LYS A 215 17.88 50.23 -7.28
CA LYS A 215 17.53 49.95 -8.68
C LYS A 215 16.03 50.08 -8.93
N ILE A 216 15.18 49.48 -8.07
CA ILE A 216 13.71 49.53 -8.20
C ILE A 216 13.23 50.95 -8.07
N GLN A 217 13.68 51.71 -7.05
CA GLN A 217 13.32 53.09 -6.84
C GLN A 217 13.74 53.99 -8.02
N SER A 218 14.94 53.78 -8.57
CA SER A 218 15.41 54.50 -9.76
C SER A 218 14.55 54.21 -10.98
N SER A 219 14.16 52.92 -11.19
CA SER A 219 13.27 52.52 -12.28
C SER A 219 11.88 53.15 -12.14
N MET A 220 11.33 53.20 -10.94
CA MET A 220 10.04 53.88 -10.66
C MET A 220 10.13 55.36 -10.90
N MET A 221 11.21 56.05 -10.50
CA MET A 221 11.42 57.47 -10.76
C MET A 221 11.49 57.77 -12.27
N ILE A 222 12.26 56.99 -13.02
CA ILE A 222 12.38 57.14 -14.47
C ILE A 222 11.03 56.90 -15.17
N ALA A 223 10.23 55.95 -14.74
CA ALA A 223 8.90 55.68 -15.26
C ALA A 223 7.96 56.86 -14.97
N GLN A 224 8.01 57.41 -13.77
CA GLN A 224 7.23 58.58 -13.37
C GLN A 224 7.62 59.82 -14.17
N GLU A 225 8.91 60.10 -14.38
CA GLU A 225 9.41 61.22 -15.21
C GLU A 225 8.95 61.10 -16.67
N LYS A 226 8.84 59.87 -17.19
CA LYS A 226 8.33 59.60 -18.56
C LYS A 226 6.83 59.58 -18.65
N GLY A 227 6.08 59.86 -17.57
CA GLY A 227 4.61 59.83 -17.55
C GLY A 227 4.01 58.44 -17.76
N ALA A 228 4.77 57.37 -17.51
CA ALA A 228 4.29 55.99 -17.60
C ALA A 228 3.25 55.70 -16.50
N PRO A 229 2.24 54.87 -16.76
CA PRO A 229 1.33 54.44 -15.73
C PRO A 229 2.07 53.71 -14.60
N ARG A 230 1.45 53.72 -13.43
CA ARG A 230 1.94 53.04 -12.22
C ARG A 230 2.11 51.57 -12.50
N ASP A 231 3.24 50.99 -12.14
CA ASP A 231 3.57 49.57 -12.30
C ASP A 231 3.40 48.84 -10.97
N PRO A 232 2.31 48.06 -10.82
CA PRO A 232 2.03 47.33 -9.56
C PRO A 232 3.08 46.26 -9.24
N GLU A 233 3.80 45.70 -10.24
CA GLU A 233 4.82 44.69 -10.03
C GLU A 233 6.04 45.30 -9.33
N LEU A 234 6.51 46.46 -9.78
CA LEU A 234 7.63 47.14 -9.15
C LEU A 234 7.32 47.62 -7.72
N GLU A 235 6.07 48.04 -7.44
CA GLU A 235 5.65 48.41 -6.08
C GLU A 235 5.63 47.21 -5.15
N THR A 236 5.08 46.08 -5.60
CA THR A 236 5.07 44.82 -4.82
C THR A 236 6.48 44.34 -4.58
N ALA A 237 7.33 44.36 -5.61
CA ALA A 237 8.73 43.95 -5.49
C ALA A 237 9.51 44.84 -4.50
N LEU A 238 9.26 46.15 -4.50
CA LEU A 238 9.87 47.08 -3.52
C LEU A 238 9.45 46.71 -2.09
N GLY A 239 8.13 46.52 -1.88
CA GLY A 239 7.59 46.15 -0.57
C GLY A 239 8.16 44.84 -0.05
N ASP A 240 8.26 43.80 -0.92
CA ASP A 240 8.82 42.49 -0.57
C ASP A 240 10.32 42.59 -0.17
N VAL A 241 11.13 43.34 -0.93
CA VAL A 241 12.54 43.53 -0.66
C VAL A 241 12.76 44.31 0.64
N GLU A 242 11.97 45.34 0.91
CA GLU A 242 12.04 46.12 2.15
C GLU A 242 11.60 45.29 3.36
N ALA A 243 10.52 44.51 3.26
CA ALA A 243 10.07 43.60 4.30
C ALA A 243 11.14 42.53 4.63
N LEU A 244 11.73 41.92 3.59
CA LEU A 244 12.81 40.95 3.78
C LEU A 244 14.04 41.58 4.47
N ARG A 245 14.44 42.80 4.08
CA ARG A 245 15.53 43.50 4.68
C ARG A 245 15.29 43.79 6.17
N ASP A 246 14.06 44.20 6.52
CA ASP A 246 13.71 44.48 7.91
C ASP A 246 13.74 43.24 8.81
N VAL A 247 13.28 42.10 8.31
CA VAL A 247 13.30 40.82 9.05
C VAL A 247 14.71 40.28 9.20
N LEU A 248 15.55 40.43 8.15
CA LEU A 248 16.98 40.08 8.21
C LEU A 248 17.76 40.97 9.19
N GLN A 249 17.46 42.29 9.23
CA GLN A 249 18.11 43.25 10.13
C GLN A 249 17.74 42.94 11.59
N ARG A 250 16.52 42.46 11.86
CA ARG A 250 16.11 42.04 13.21
C ARG A 250 16.72 40.69 13.61
N GLY A 251 17.35 39.97 12.67
CA GLY A 251 17.94 38.65 12.91
C GLY A 251 16.92 37.52 13.07
N GLU A 252 15.66 37.74 12.71
CA GLU A 252 14.57 36.75 12.78
C GLU A 252 14.72 35.67 11.71
N VAL A 253 15.30 36.02 10.55
CA VAL A 253 15.45 35.16 9.37
C VAL A 253 16.89 35.21 8.85
N ARG A 254 17.32 34.14 8.20
CA ARG A 254 18.55 34.04 7.40
C ARG A 254 18.22 33.55 6.01
N LEU A 255 19.08 33.86 5.04
CA LEU A 255 18.97 33.37 3.68
C LEU A 255 19.95 32.25 3.40
N PHE A 256 19.52 31.31 2.59
CA PHE A 256 20.26 30.17 2.10
C PHE A 256 20.11 30.07 0.60
N GLN A 257 21.07 29.45 -0.05
CA GLN A 257 20.92 28.98 -1.44
C GLN A 257 20.64 27.49 -1.44
N LEU A 258 19.59 27.10 -2.15
CA LEU A 258 19.19 25.71 -2.33
C LEU A 258 19.38 25.28 -3.77
N GLY A 259 20.11 24.18 -4.00
CA GLY A 259 20.06 23.35 -5.19
C GLY A 259 19.23 22.12 -4.89
N LEU A 260 18.18 21.88 -5.69
CA LEU A 260 17.31 20.70 -5.57
C LEU A 260 17.27 19.97 -6.90
N TYR A 261 17.66 18.70 -6.87
CA TYR A 261 17.85 17.86 -8.03
C TYR A 261 17.12 16.53 -7.82
N PHE A 262 16.61 15.96 -8.93
CA PHE A 262 15.92 14.66 -8.95
C PHE A 262 16.52 13.81 -10.05
N THR A 263 17.07 12.65 -9.75
CA THR A 263 17.46 11.65 -10.74
C THR A 263 16.42 10.55 -10.77
N ILE A 264 15.73 10.39 -11.90
CA ILE A 264 14.66 9.41 -12.11
C ILE A 264 15.24 8.27 -12.94
N TYR A 265 14.88 7.04 -12.57
CA TYR A 265 15.32 5.80 -13.20
C TYR A 265 14.18 5.14 -13.97
N GLY A 266 14.51 4.38 -15.00
CA GLY A 266 13.57 3.58 -15.79
C GLY A 266 14.28 2.48 -16.56
N ASP A 267 13.58 1.38 -16.80
CA ASP A 267 14.13 0.20 -17.48
C ASP A 267 14.28 0.44 -18.99
N THR A 268 13.44 1.30 -19.53
CA THR A 268 13.51 1.70 -20.95
C THR A 268 13.52 3.21 -21.11
N LEU A 269 14.09 3.70 -22.22
CA LEU A 269 14.13 5.14 -22.51
C LEU A 269 12.72 5.73 -22.74
N GLU A 270 11.77 4.96 -23.25
CA GLU A 270 10.39 5.40 -23.48
C GLU A 270 9.64 5.55 -22.16
N GLU A 271 9.80 4.59 -21.28
CA GLU A 271 9.27 4.62 -19.93
C GLU A 271 9.84 5.80 -19.15
N LEU A 272 11.17 5.94 -19.10
CA LEU A 272 11.84 7.07 -18.45
C LEU A 272 11.29 8.42 -18.92
N ASN A 273 11.12 8.60 -20.24
CA ASN A 273 10.56 9.84 -20.79
C ASN A 273 9.11 10.08 -20.36
N THR A 274 8.34 9.02 -20.17
CA THR A 274 6.95 9.09 -19.69
C THR A 274 6.91 9.47 -18.22
N LEU A 275 7.74 8.80 -17.41
CA LEU A 275 7.88 9.09 -15.95
C LEU A 275 8.33 10.53 -15.71
N VAL A 276 9.34 11.00 -16.44
CA VAL A 276 9.83 12.38 -16.33
C VAL A 276 8.73 13.39 -16.62
N LYS A 277 7.94 13.22 -17.69
CA LYS A 277 6.83 14.12 -18.03
C LYS A 277 5.72 14.11 -16.98
N GLN A 278 5.38 12.94 -16.44
CA GLN A 278 4.39 12.83 -15.37
C GLN A 278 4.89 13.53 -14.10
N PHE A 279 6.15 13.33 -13.75
CA PHE A 279 6.79 13.97 -12.60
C PHE A 279 6.85 15.49 -12.75
N GLU A 280 7.25 16.01 -13.91
CA GLU A 280 7.23 17.46 -14.23
C GLU A 280 5.81 18.03 -14.14
N SER A 281 4.80 17.29 -14.59
CA SER A 281 3.39 17.69 -14.49
C SER A 281 2.93 17.79 -13.04
N THR A 282 3.31 16.81 -12.20
CA THR A 282 3.00 16.80 -10.77
C THR A 282 3.63 17.99 -10.05
N LEU A 283 4.91 18.25 -10.30
CA LEU A 283 5.62 19.43 -9.74
C LEU A 283 5.03 20.74 -10.26
N GLY A 284 4.67 20.80 -11.54
CA GLY A 284 4.01 21.95 -12.15
C GLY A 284 2.67 22.28 -11.50
N GLY A 285 1.89 21.26 -11.09
CA GLY A 285 0.67 21.43 -10.28
C GLY A 285 0.92 22.08 -8.91
N MET A 286 2.14 21.93 -8.37
CA MET A 286 2.61 22.53 -7.12
C MET A 286 3.32 23.90 -7.37
N LEU A 287 3.31 24.42 -8.58
CA LEU A 287 4.02 25.62 -9.01
C LEU A 287 5.55 25.51 -8.84
N ILE A 288 6.09 24.30 -8.88
CA ILE A 288 7.51 24.02 -8.86
C ILE A 288 7.90 23.62 -10.28
N TYR A 289 8.84 24.37 -10.86
CA TYR A 289 9.24 24.13 -12.25
C TYR A 289 10.64 23.57 -12.32
N THR A 290 10.76 22.48 -13.09
CA THR A 290 12.00 21.77 -13.31
C THR A 290 12.46 21.88 -14.76
N LYS A 291 13.72 21.59 -14.99
CA LYS A 291 14.32 21.35 -16.32
C LYS A 291 15.25 20.17 -16.28
N GLU A 292 15.33 19.45 -17.39
CA GLU A 292 16.34 18.41 -17.58
C GLU A 292 17.76 19.01 -17.61
N SER A 293 18.74 18.34 -17.01
CA SER A 293 20.15 18.72 -17.04
C SER A 293 20.82 18.39 -18.38
N LEU A 294 20.25 18.87 -19.48
CA LEU A 294 20.74 18.64 -20.85
C LEU A 294 22.22 18.98 -20.99
N LEU A 295 22.99 18.11 -21.64
CA LEU A 295 24.45 18.19 -21.82
C LEU A 295 25.27 18.14 -20.51
N GLN A 296 24.63 17.95 -19.37
CA GLN A 296 25.23 17.86 -18.02
C GLN A 296 24.60 16.73 -17.20
N MET A 297 24.17 15.65 -17.86
CA MET A 297 23.51 14.52 -17.18
C MET A 297 24.42 13.84 -16.18
N ASP A 298 25.71 13.71 -16.48
CA ASP A 298 26.74 13.22 -15.56
C ASP A 298 26.90 14.11 -14.33
N GLY A 299 26.95 15.43 -14.55
CA GLY A 299 26.95 16.41 -13.46
C GLY A 299 25.67 16.32 -12.61
N GLY A 300 24.52 16.12 -13.24
CA GLY A 300 23.24 15.91 -12.58
C GLY A 300 23.25 14.68 -11.68
N PHE A 301 23.66 13.56 -12.22
CA PHE A 301 23.76 12.31 -11.47
C PHE A 301 24.73 12.43 -10.27
N ILE A 302 25.89 13.07 -10.45
CA ILE A 302 26.82 13.32 -9.36
C ILE A 302 26.19 14.20 -8.28
N SER A 303 25.36 15.19 -8.68
CA SER A 303 24.69 16.10 -7.74
C SER A 303 23.58 15.42 -6.92
N THR A 304 23.03 14.30 -7.36
CA THR A 304 22.08 13.49 -6.59
C THR A 304 22.74 12.33 -5.84
N ALA A 305 23.90 11.87 -6.30
CA ALA A 305 24.67 10.83 -5.64
C ALA A 305 25.19 11.31 -4.26
N PRO A 306 25.44 10.41 -3.27
CA PRO A 306 25.87 10.78 -1.91
C PRO A 306 27.36 11.20 -1.85
N LEU A 307 27.80 12.00 -2.82
CA LEU A 307 29.17 12.52 -2.95
C LEU A 307 29.34 13.94 -2.41
N MET A 308 28.25 14.60 -2.03
CA MET A 308 28.19 15.99 -1.55
C MET A 308 28.79 17.01 -2.55
N GLU A 309 28.72 16.72 -3.85
CA GLU A 309 29.19 17.60 -4.90
C GLU A 309 28.03 18.16 -5.73
N ASP A 310 27.85 19.47 -5.76
CA ASP A 310 26.93 20.16 -6.67
C ASP A 310 27.66 20.51 -7.98
N LYS A 311 27.45 19.71 -9.02
CA LYS A 311 28.04 19.95 -10.35
C LYS A 311 27.17 20.81 -11.26
N ILE A 312 25.85 20.90 -10.99
CA ILE A 312 24.91 21.72 -11.78
C ILE A 312 24.91 23.17 -11.34
N SER A 313 25.04 23.41 -10.02
CA SER A 313 25.10 24.73 -9.41
C SER A 313 23.92 25.64 -9.76
N VAL A 314 22.71 25.09 -9.93
CA VAL A 314 21.48 25.86 -10.10
C VAL A 314 20.86 26.11 -8.74
N LEU A 315 21.21 27.25 -8.15
CA LEU A 315 20.86 27.61 -6.78
C LEU A 315 19.73 28.65 -6.75
N ARG A 316 18.85 28.56 -5.75
CA ARG A 316 17.77 29.53 -5.49
C ARG A 316 17.80 30.00 -4.04
N ASN A 317 17.58 31.30 -3.83
CA ASN A 317 17.58 31.87 -2.49
C ASN A 317 16.26 31.55 -1.79
N LEU A 318 16.35 30.95 -0.62
CA LEU A 318 15.24 30.65 0.27
C LEU A 318 15.54 31.17 1.67
N ASP A 319 14.52 31.53 2.41
CA ASP A 319 14.62 31.96 3.79
C ASP A 319 14.62 30.80 4.78
N THR A 320 14.89 31.07 6.05
CA THR A 320 14.89 30.05 7.11
C THR A 320 13.57 29.29 7.20
N GLY A 321 12.42 29.98 7.02
CA GLY A 321 11.11 29.36 7.06
C GLY A 321 10.92 28.33 5.95
N SER A 322 11.21 28.74 4.71
CA SER A 322 11.14 27.89 3.53
C SER A 322 12.11 26.71 3.59
N ILE A 323 13.35 26.92 4.05
CA ILE A 323 14.35 25.83 4.20
C ILE A 323 13.93 24.83 5.28
N SER A 324 13.34 25.29 6.39
CA SER A 324 12.90 24.38 7.45
C SER A 324 11.74 23.47 7.03
N SER A 325 10.96 23.87 6.00
CA SER A 325 9.86 23.08 5.46
C SER A 325 10.28 22.06 4.40
N ILE A 326 11.53 22.12 3.92
CA ILE A 326 12.04 21.25 2.84
C ILE A 326 12.29 19.84 3.31
N PHE A 327 12.79 19.64 4.55
CA PHE A 327 13.05 18.29 5.01
C PHE A 327 11.74 17.52 5.14
N PRO A 328 11.61 16.40 4.44
CA PRO A 328 10.38 15.62 4.48
C PRO A 328 10.31 14.85 5.80
N PHE A 329 9.74 15.48 6.81
CA PHE A 329 9.38 14.80 8.06
C PHE A 329 8.20 13.85 7.87
N THR A 330 7.90 13.47 6.64
CA THR A 330 6.85 12.54 6.29
C THR A 330 7.44 11.21 5.94
N SER A 331 6.83 10.22 6.49
CA SER A 331 6.91 8.85 6.04
C SER A 331 5.55 8.45 5.52
N SER A 332 5.50 7.37 4.78
CA SER A 332 4.24 6.75 4.42
C SER A 332 3.54 6.31 5.71
N GLU A 333 2.56 7.09 6.18
CA GLU A 333 1.81 6.83 7.41
C GLU A 333 0.37 6.47 7.06
N LEU A 334 -0.15 5.43 7.70
CA LEU A 334 -1.56 5.05 7.66
C LEU A 334 -2.18 5.22 9.05
N THR A 335 -2.13 6.44 9.57
CA THR A 335 -2.73 6.79 10.85
C THR A 335 -3.93 7.68 10.61
N GLN A 336 -5.12 7.20 10.97
CA GLN A 336 -6.37 7.99 10.99
C GLN A 336 -6.75 8.30 12.44
N GLU A 337 -7.61 9.32 12.62
CA GLU A 337 -8.15 9.67 13.95
C GLU A 337 -9.12 8.61 14.48
N ASP A 338 -9.83 7.92 13.56
CA ASP A 338 -10.79 6.86 13.85
C ASP A 338 -10.37 5.53 13.25
N GLY A 339 -10.77 4.44 13.89
CA GLY A 339 -10.53 3.09 13.38
C GLY A 339 -9.95 2.14 14.41
N ILE A 340 -9.44 1.01 13.94
CA ILE A 340 -8.75 0.01 14.77
C ILE A 340 -7.24 0.06 14.53
N LEU A 341 -6.47 -0.30 15.55
CA LEU A 341 -5.03 -0.49 15.43
C LEU A 341 -4.75 -1.83 14.73
N TYR A 342 -4.18 -1.81 13.54
CA TYR A 342 -3.74 -3.02 12.83
C TYR A 342 -2.35 -3.47 13.28
N GLY A 343 -1.44 -2.52 13.54
CA GLY A 343 -0.06 -2.81 13.90
C GLY A 343 0.80 -1.55 13.92
N ILE A 344 2.09 -1.74 13.73
CA ILE A 344 3.07 -0.66 13.59
C ILE A 344 3.72 -0.71 12.20
N ASN A 345 4.06 0.44 11.69
CA ASN A 345 4.83 0.58 10.46
C ASN A 345 6.30 0.18 10.74
N ARG A 346 6.83 -0.78 9.99
CA ARG A 346 8.20 -1.29 10.18
C ARG A 346 9.29 -0.26 9.89
N HIS A 347 9.01 0.76 9.08
CA HIS A 347 10.02 1.74 8.68
C HIS A 347 10.19 2.85 9.71
N ASN A 348 9.10 3.31 10.34
CA ASN A 348 9.13 4.49 11.22
C ASN A 348 8.51 4.27 12.60
N ASN A 349 8.03 3.06 12.90
CA ASN A 349 7.35 2.69 14.13
C ASN A 349 6.06 3.50 14.43
N SER A 350 5.48 4.18 13.43
CA SER A 350 4.17 4.82 13.58
C SER A 350 3.06 3.78 13.73
N LEU A 351 1.97 4.16 14.38
CA LEU A 351 0.81 3.29 14.52
C LEU A 351 0.03 3.24 13.21
N ILE A 352 -0.44 2.06 12.83
CA ILE A 352 -1.37 1.86 11.71
C ILE A 352 -2.76 1.78 12.29
N ILE A 353 -3.44 2.93 12.38
CA ILE A 353 -4.82 3.06 12.85
C ILE A 353 -5.69 3.44 11.66
N PHE A 354 -6.73 2.63 11.41
CA PHE A 354 -7.46 2.75 10.18
C PHE A 354 -8.91 2.25 10.30
N ASP A 355 -9.88 2.99 9.75
CA ASP A 355 -11.25 2.53 9.56
C ASP A 355 -11.49 2.14 8.10
N ARG A 356 -11.56 0.86 7.81
CA ARG A 356 -11.79 0.34 6.46
C ARG A 356 -13.11 0.80 5.83
N PHE A 357 -14.09 1.21 6.63
CA PHE A 357 -15.37 1.74 6.13
C PHE A 357 -15.26 3.16 5.57
N ASN A 358 -14.12 3.84 5.77
CA ASN A 358 -13.81 5.13 5.16
C ASN A 358 -13.23 5.00 3.74
N LEU A 359 -12.89 3.79 3.29
CA LEU A 359 -12.44 3.53 1.93
C LEU A 359 -13.60 3.53 0.93
N GLU A 360 -13.27 3.48 -0.36
CA GLU A 360 -14.26 3.33 -1.44
C GLU A 360 -15.21 2.14 -1.22
N ASN A 361 -14.66 1.04 -0.71
CA ASN A 361 -15.39 -0.11 -0.20
C ASN A 361 -14.65 -0.70 1.01
N ALA A 362 -15.36 -1.41 1.87
CA ALA A 362 -14.78 -2.03 3.05
C ALA A 362 -14.27 -3.47 2.83
N ASN A 363 -14.08 -3.89 1.57
CA ASN A 363 -13.59 -5.23 1.28
C ASN A 363 -12.07 -5.31 1.46
N SER A 364 -11.61 -6.47 1.92
CA SER A 364 -10.21 -6.80 2.11
C SER A 364 -9.88 -8.17 1.52
N VAL A 365 -8.70 -8.30 0.97
CA VAL A 365 -8.08 -9.60 0.64
C VAL A 365 -6.81 -9.78 1.47
N VAL A 366 -6.60 -11.00 1.95
CA VAL A 366 -5.44 -11.35 2.77
C VAL A 366 -4.77 -12.59 2.19
N PHE A 367 -3.55 -12.41 1.73
CA PHE A 367 -2.74 -13.49 1.18
C PHE A 367 -1.51 -13.73 2.04
N ALA A 368 -1.30 -14.99 2.38
CA ALA A 368 -0.24 -15.32 3.30
C ALA A 368 0.10 -16.82 3.26
N LYS A 369 1.38 -17.16 3.29
CA LYS A 369 1.83 -18.55 3.49
C LYS A 369 1.34 -19.08 4.85
N SER A 370 1.12 -20.38 4.95
CA SER A 370 0.82 -21.04 6.23
C SER A 370 1.87 -20.71 7.30
N GLY A 371 1.42 -20.42 8.52
CA GLY A 371 2.28 -20.04 9.64
C GLY A 371 2.81 -18.60 9.61
N SER A 372 2.38 -17.74 8.69
CA SER A 372 2.81 -16.34 8.60
C SER A 372 2.06 -15.36 9.52
N GLY A 373 1.13 -15.84 10.35
CA GLY A 373 0.34 -14.99 11.25
C GLY A 373 -0.99 -14.49 10.69
N LYS A 374 -1.46 -15.02 9.56
CA LYS A 374 -2.73 -14.69 8.89
C LYS A 374 -3.92 -14.70 9.86
N SER A 375 -4.18 -15.83 10.49
CA SER A 375 -5.32 -16.00 11.40
C SER A 375 -5.20 -15.13 12.66
N TYR A 376 -3.96 -14.88 13.10
CA TYR A 376 -3.68 -13.98 14.22
C TYR A 376 -4.12 -12.54 13.92
N LEU A 377 -3.68 -11.99 12.78
CA LEU A 377 -4.06 -10.65 12.32
C LEU A 377 -5.57 -10.51 12.19
N ILE A 378 -6.24 -11.49 11.55
CA ILE A 378 -7.68 -11.38 11.29
C ILE A 378 -8.51 -11.55 12.55
N LYS A 379 -8.10 -12.41 13.49
CA LYS A 379 -8.74 -12.50 14.82
C LYS A 379 -8.58 -11.20 15.60
N LEU A 380 -7.42 -10.55 15.49
CA LEU A 380 -7.18 -9.26 16.11
C LEU A 380 -8.06 -8.17 15.49
N GLU A 381 -8.17 -8.11 14.17
CA GLU A 381 -9.08 -7.22 13.44
C GLU A 381 -10.54 -7.44 13.88
N ALA A 382 -10.97 -8.70 13.93
CA ALA A 382 -12.32 -9.08 14.32
C ALA A 382 -12.62 -8.65 15.76
N LEU A 383 -11.72 -8.91 16.72
CA LEU A 383 -11.87 -8.55 18.12
C LEU A 383 -11.97 -7.01 18.29
N ARG A 384 -11.04 -6.28 17.67
CA ARG A 384 -11.01 -4.81 17.76
C ARG A 384 -12.20 -4.15 17.07
N SER A 385 -12.65 -4.68 15.94
CA SER A 385 -13.84 -4.20 15.24
C SER A 385 -15.12 -4.48 16.05
N LEU A 386 -15.21 -5.65 16.71
CA LEU A 386 -16.31 -5.97 17.61
C LEU A 386 -16.40 -4.98 18.80
N MET A 387 -15.25 -4.59 19.37
CA MET A 387 -15.19 -3.59 20.44
C MET A 387 -15.72 -2.22 20.02
N LEU A 388 -15.63 -1.89 18.72
CA LEU A 388 -16.19 -0.67 18.13
C LEU A 388 -17.66 -0.84 17.67
N GLY A 389 -18.30 -1.95 18.00
CA GLY A 389 -19.72 -2.20 17.70
C GLY A 389 -19.99 -2.72 16.27
N THR A 390 -18.98 -3.22 15.58
CA THR A 390 -19.14 -3.88 14.27
C THR A 390 -19.52 -5.35 14.50
N ASP A 391 -20.59 -5.83 13.88
CA ASP A 391 -20.96 -7.24 13.91
C ASP A 391 -19.98 -8.07 13.08
N ILE A 392 -19.56 -9.21 13.60
CA ILE A 392 -18.58 -10.09 12.97
C ILE A 392 -19.22 -11.43 12.61
N ILE A 393 -19.08 -11.84 11.37
CA ILE A 393 -19.55 -13.14 10.86
C ILE A 393 -18.36 -13.85 10.23
N VAL A 394 -18.06 -15.06 10.71
CA VAL A 394 -16.93 -15.85 10.22
C VAL A 394 -17.41 -17.14 9.58
N VAL A 395 -16.92 -17.46 8.41
CA VAL A 395 -17.01 -18.79 7.80
C VAL A 395 -15.64 -19.46 7.98
N ASP A 396 -15.61 -20.49 8.83
CA ASP A 396 -14.40 -21.08 9.41
C ASP A 396 -14.28 -22.57 9.05
N PRO A 397 -13.54 -22.93 8.01
CA PRO A 397 -13.32 -24.32 7.61
C PRO A 397 -12.38 -25.11 8.52
N GLU A 398 -11.51 -24.44 9.29
CA GLU A 398 -10.49 -25.09 10.10
C GLU A 398 -10.75 -25.04 11.61
N SER A 399 -11.87 -24.43 12.04
CA SER A 399 -12.26 -24.23 13.46
C SER A 399 -11.25 -23.43 14.28
N GLU A 400 -10.59 -22.46 13.68
CA GLU A 400 -9.61 -21.61 14.35
C GLU A 400 -10.22 -20.51 15.21
N TYR A 401 -11.48 -20.09 14.94
CA TYR A 401 -12.14 -18.97 15.61
C TYR A 401 -12.97 -19.38 16.84
N LYS A 402 -12.96 -20.66 17.22
CA LYS A 402 -13.77 -21.15 18.34
C LYS A 402 -13.43 -20.48 19.66
N ASN A 403 -12.13 -20.43 20.02
CA ASN A 403 -11.69 -19.84 21.30
C ASN A 403 -12.04 -18.34 21.38
N LEU A 404 -11.84 -17.61 20.31
CA LEU A 404 -12.24 -16.21 20.23
C LEU A 404 -13.75 -16.07 20.39
N CYS A 405 -14.55 -16.87 19.68
CA CYS A 405 -16.01 -16.87 19.78
C CYS A 405 -16.50 -17.12 21.21
N ASP A 406 -15.96 -18.13 21.87
CA ASP A 406 -16.30 -18.48 23.25
C ASP A 406 -15.90 -17.35 24.22
N SER A 407 -14.75 -16.71 24.03
CA SER A 407 -14.22 -15.65 24.88
C SER A 407 -15.05 -14.36 24.82
N VAL A 408 -15.60 -14.04 23.64
CA VAL A 408 -16.44 -12.83 23.44
C VAL A 408 -17.94 -13.10 23.66
N GLY A 409 -18.32 -14.32 24.06
CA GLY A 409 -19.73 -14.71 24.24
C GLY A 409 -20.50 -14.80 22.92
N GLY A 410 -19.82 -15.11 21.83
CA GLY A 410 -20.37 -15.23 20.49
C GLY A 410 -21.20 -16.50 20.27
N SER A 411 -21.75 -16.66 19.07
CA SER A 411 -22.52 -17.81 18.65
C SER A 411 -21.68 -18.72 17.74
N TYR A 412 -21.31 -19.90 18.23
CA TYR A 412 -20.58 -20.89 17.45
C TYR A 412 -21.54 -21.90 16.83
N LEU A 413 -21.71 -21.85 15.51
CA LEU A 413 -22.64 -22.67 14.76
C LEU A 413 -21.86 -23.75 14.00
N LYS A 414 -22.00 -25.00 14.46
CA LYS A 414 -21.35 -26.13 13.84
C LYS A 414 -22.22 -26.69 12.72
N ILE A 415 -21.75 -26.62 11.50
CA ILE A 415 -22.41 -27.18 10.31
C ILE A 415 -21.76 -28.50 9.99
N SER A 416 -22.48 -29.58 10.16
CA SER A 416 -22.05 -30.94 9.84
C SER A 416 -23.24 -31.86 9.63
N LEU A 417 -23.02 -33.03 9.07
CA LEU A 417 -24.09 -34.02 8.81
C LEU A 417 -24.91 -34.37 10.05
N ASN A 418 -24.25 -34.43 11.21
CA ASN A 418 -24.85 -34.82 12.49
C ASN A 418 -25.12 -33.62 13.42
N ALA A 419 -24.87 -32.38 12.99
CA ALA A 419 -25.14 -31.22 13.80
C ALA A 419 -26.63 -30.97 13.97
N LYS A 420 -26.98 -30.22 15.04
CA LYS A 420 -28.37 -29.80 15.28
C LYS A 420 -28.79 -28.63 14.40
N GLN A 421 -27.83 -27.78 14.03
CA GLN A 421 -28.06 -26.58 13.21
C GLN A 421 -28.36 -26.99 11.76
N ARG A 422 -29.40 -26.37 11.20
CA ARG A 422 -29.86 -26.60 9.84
C ARG A 422 -30.10 -25.27 9.14
N ILE A 423 -29.77 -25.21 7.86
CA ILE A 423 -30.05 -24.08 6.98
C ILE A 423 -30.91 -24.62 5.83
N ASN A 424 -32.04 -23.98 5.61
CA ASN A 424 -32.88 -24.25 4.47
C ASN A 424 -32.44 -23.40 3.29
N PRO A 425 -31.96 -23.98 2.17
CA PRO A 425 -31.57 -23.20 1.00
C PRO A 425 -32.70 -22.38 0.37
N PHE A 426 -33.95 -22.75 0.64
CA PHE A 426 -35.16 -22.11 0.09
C PHE A 426 -35.66 -20.94 0.94
N ASP A 427 -34.97 -20.57 2.04
CA ASP A 427 -35.37 -19.44 2.86
C ASP A 427 -35.35 -18.14 2.05
N LEU A 428 -36.43 -17.35 2.20
CA LEU A 428 -36.53 -16.01 1.62
C LEU A 428 -36.24 -14.92 2.66
N PRO A 429 -35.69 -13.78 2.26
CA PRO A 429 -35.55 -12.64 3.14
C PRO A 429 -36.91 -12.09 3.54
N ARG A 430 -37.14 -11.87 4.82
CA ARG A 430 -38.41 -11.36 5.36
C ARG A 430 -38.22 -9.89 5.80
N GLY A 431 -39.15 -9.00 5.40
CA GLY A 431 -39.13 -7.61 5.87
C GLY A 431 -38.21 -6.67 5.08
N ILE A 432 -37.92 -6.98 3.84
CA ILE A 432 -37.26 -6.06 2.93
C ILE A 432 -38.17 -4.86 2.67
N ASP A 433 -37.60 -3.67 2.67
CA ASP A 433 -38.29 -2.43 2.37
C ASP A 433 -38.79 -2.45 0.91
N PRO A 434 -40.13 -2.42 0.66
CA PRO A 434 -40.68 -2.47 -0.67
C PRO A 434 -40.24 -1.29 -1.58
N GLU A 435 -39.76 -0.18 -1.01
CA GLU A 435 -39.23 0.95 -1.78
C GLU A 435 -37.85 0.67 -2.36
N LYS A 436 -37.13 -0.32 -1.79
CA LYS A 436 -35.76 -0.65 -2.20
C LYS A 436 -35.69 -1.86 -3.13
N GLU A 437 -36.48 -2.88 -2.89
CA GLU A 437 -36.52 -4.10 -3.71
C GLU A 437 -37.96 -4.57 -3.87
N THR A 438 -38.36 -4.92 -5.09
CA THR A 438 -39.67 -5.49 -5.34
C THR A 438 -39.71 -6.98 -4.97
N GLY A 439 -40.89 -7.52 -4.66
CA GLY A 439 -41.03 -8.95 -4.38
C GLY A 439 -40.59 -9.85 -5.55
N ASP A 440 -40.71 -9.35 -6.78
CA ASP A 440 -40.21 -10.04 -7.98
C ASP A 440 -38.67 -10.09 -7.99
N ASP A 441 -37.99 -8.98 -7.65
CA ASP A 441 -36.54 -8.95 -7.59
C ASP A 441 -35.99 -9.88 -6.51
N VAL A 442 -36.65 -9.94 -5.35
CA VAL A 442 -36.30 -10.83 -4.24
C VAL A 442 -36.39 -12.28 -4.65
N LEU A 443 -37.53 -12.68 -5.21
CA LEU A 443 -37.77 -14.08 -5.62
C LEU A 443 -36.80 -14.49 -6.74
N ARG A 444 -36.61 -13.67 -7.76
CA ARG A 444 -35.69 -13.94 -8.87
C ARG A 444 -34.23 -14.05 -8.40
N SER A 445 -33.81 -13.15 -7.50
CA SER A 445 -32.47 -13.21 -6.94
C SER A 445 -32.24 -14.53 -6.19
N ASN A 446 -33.22 -14.95 -5.41
CA ASN A 446 -33.13 -16.18 -4.64
C ASN A 446 -33.17 -17.43 -5.55
N ILE A 447 -34.00 -17.45 -6.59
CA ILE A 447 -34.02 -18.51 -7.58
C ILE A 447 -32.67 -18.63 -8.29
N SER A 448 -32.06 -17.50 -8.66
CA SER A 448 -30.72 -17.51 -9.28
C SER A 448 -29.65 -18.06 -8.34
N SER A 449 -29.71 -17.72 -7.05
CA SER A 449 -28.78 -18.28 -6.04
C SER A 449 -29.00 -19.78 -5.85
N LEU A 450 -30.24 -20.20 -5.71
CA LEU A 450 -30.59 -21.64 -5.61
C LEU A 450 -30.18 -22.43 -6.84
N HIS A 451 -30.39 -21.90 -8.02
CA HIS A 451 -29.97 -22.52 -9.27
C HIS A 451 -28.44 -22.77 -9.27
N GLY A 452 -27.63 -21.76 -8.88
CA GLY A 452 -26.19 -21.92 -8.73
C GLY A 452 -25.83 -22.98 -7.69
N LEU A 453 -26.52 -23.02 -6.55
CA LEU A 453 -26.33 -24.04 -5.53
C LEU A 453 -26.63 -25.44 -6.05
N ILE A 454 -27.77 -25.63 -6.73
CA ILE A 454 -28.16 -26.91 -7.29
C ILE A 454 -27.16 -27.36 -8.36
N ASN A 455 -26.73 -26.46 -9.25
CA ASN A 455 -25.70 -26.74 -10.25
C ASN A 455 -24.40 -27.25 -9.60
N LEU A 456 -23.96 -26.60 -8.51
CA LEU A 456 -22.80 -27.03 -7.73
C LEU A 456 -23.04 -28.42 -7.07
N MET A 457 -24.24 -28.65 -6.50
CA MET A 457 -24.59 -29.93 -5.84
C MET A 457 -24.59 -31.12 -6.78
N VAL A 458 -25.10 -30.93 -8.01
CA VAL A 458 -25.22 -32.03 -9.00
C VAL A 458 -23.94 -32.17 -9.85
N GLY A 459 -22.97 -31.26 -9.74
CA GLY A 459 -21.70 -31.29 -10.46
C GLY A 459 -21.82 -30.87 -11.94
N GLY A 460 -22.70 -29.91 -12.23
CA GLY A 460 -22.96 -29.35 -13.55
C GLY A 460 -24.28 -29.81 -14.16
N LEU A 461 -24.95 -28.90 -14.88
CA LEU A 461 -26.19 -29.11 -15.59
C LEU A 461 -25.96 -29.01 -17.10
N THR A 462 -26.64 -29.83 -17.88
CA THR A 462 -26.73 -29.63 -19.32
C THR A 462 -27.71 -28.47 -19.61
N PRO A 463 -27.66 -27.83 -20.80
CA PRO A 463 -28.56 -26.71 -21.12
C PRO A 463 -30.06 -27.07 -21.02
N GLU A 464 -30.42 -28.35 -21.24
CA GLU A 464 -31.77 -28.84 -21.09
C GLU A 464 -32.15 -29.01 -19.62
N GLU A 465 -31.26 -29.60 -18.80
CA GLU A 465 -31.44 -29.74 -17.36
C GLU A 465 -31.51 -28.38 -16.67
N ASP A 466 -30.72 -27.40 -17.14
CA ASP A 466 -30.66 -26.04 -16.63
C ASP A 466 -32.03 -25.35 -16.64
N ALA A 467 -32.70 -25.36 -17.78
CA ALA A 467 -34.06 -24.80 -17.92
C ALA A 467 -35.09 -25.53 -17.07
N LEU A 468 -34.97 -26.87 -16.95
CA LEU A 468 -35.90 -27.68 -16.15
C LEU A 468 -35.69 -27.44 -14.64
N VAL A 469 -34.50 -27.29 -14.19
CA VAL A 469 -34.16 -26.96 -12.80
C VAL A 469 -34.70 -25.58 -12.42
N GLU A 470 -34.47 -24.54 -13.24
CA GLU A 470 -35.03 -23.22 -13.00
C GLU A 470 -36.57 -23.27 -12.89
N LYS A 471 -37.22 -23.92 -13.83
CA LYS A 471 -38.68 -24.12 -13.80
C LYS A 471 -39.12 -24.88 -12.55
N GLY A 472 -38.42 -25.96 -12.18
CA GLY A 472 -38.67 -26.75 -10.97
C GLY A 472 -38.61 -25.95 -9.69
N ILE A 473 -37.63 -25.00 -9.57
CA ILE A 473 -37.52 -24.09 -8.42
C ILE A 473 -38.76 -23.18 -8.34
N TYR A 474 -39.19 -22.57 -9.46
CA TYR A 474 -40.42 -21.77 -9.50
C TYR A 474 -41.66 -22.57 -9.08
N GLU A 475 -41.84 -23.77 -9.61
CA GLU A 475 -42.97 -24.64 -9.25
C GLU A 475 -42.91 -25.05 -7.76
N THR A 476 -41.74 -25.23 -7.21
CA THR A 476 -41.55 -25.59 -5.79
C THR A 476 -42.00 -24.46 -4.87
N TYR A 477 -41.67 -23.19 -5.18
CA TYR A 477 -42.20 -22.05 -4.43
C TYR A 477 -43.70 -21.90 -4.59
N ALA A 478 -44.23 -22.12 -5.80
CA ALA A 478 -45.69 -22.06 -6.07
C ALA A 478 -46.49 -23.10 -5.28
N LEU A 479 -45.92 -24.27 -4.96
CA LEU A 479 -46.56 -25.27 -4.09
C LEU A 479 -46.82 -24.79 -2.67
N LYS A 480 -46.10 -23.76 -2.22
CA LYS A 480 -46.28 -23.12 -0.90
C LYS A 480 -47.02 -21.78 -1.02
N ASP A 481 -47.69 -21.53 -2.14
CA ASP A 481 -48.33 -20.25 -2.45
C ASP A 481 -47.40 -19.05 -2.37
N ILE A 482 -46.10 -19.24 -2.66
CA ILE A 482 -45.06 -18.19 -2.70
C ILE A 482 -44.93 -17.73 -4.15
N THR A 483 -45.18 -16.43 -4.36
CA THR A 483 -45.19 -15.77 -5.68
C THR A 483 -44.37 -14.46 -5.63
N THR A 484 -44.49 -13.66 -6.66
CA THR A 484 -43.91 -12.32 -6.73
C THR A 484 -44.57 -11.30 -5.79
N ASP A 485 -45.72 -11.66 -5.19
CA ASP A 485 -46.36 -10.83 -4.17
C ASP A 485 -45.55 -10.88 -2.84
N PRO A 486 -45.07 -9.76 -2.31
CA PRO A 486 -44.33 -9.72 -1.05
C PRO A 486 -45.05 -10.33 0.14
N GLU A 487 -46.39 -10.27 0.19
CA GLU A 487 -47.18 -10.87 1.27
C GLU A 487 -47.11 -12.41 1.22
N SER A 488 -47.08 -12.99 0.03
CA SER A 488 -46.98 -14.45 -0.15
C SER A 488 -45.60 -14.98 0.28
N GLN A 489 -44.56 -14.15 0.24
CA GLN A 489 -43.20 -14.51 0.63
C GLN A 489 -43.02 -14.67 2.15
N LYS A 490 -44.04 -14.35 2.94
CA LYS A 490 -44.09 -14.61 4.40
C LYS A 490 -44.50 -16.06 4.71
N ASN A 491 -45.00 -16.81 3.73
CA ASN A 491 -45.38 -18.21 3.90
C ASN A 491 -44.15 -19.05 4.29
N GLU A 492 -44.40 -20.24 4.81
CA GLU A 492 -43.34 -21.19 5.15
C GLU A 492 -42.65 -21.65 3.85
N PRO A 493 -41.31 -21.47 3.76
CA PRO A 493 -40.59 -21.83 2.55
C PRO A 493 -40.56 -23.35 2.35
N PRO A 494 -40.53 -23.83 1.09
CA PRO A 494 -40.33 -25.24 0.81
C PRO A 494 -38.98 -25.73 1.29
N ILE A 495 -38.82 -27.04 1.36
CA ILE A 495 -37.50 -27.68 1.67
C ILE A 495 -36.98 -28.45 0.44
N MET A 496 -35.75 -28.94 0.52
CA MET A 496 -35.12 -29.68 -0.57
C MET A 496 -35.93 -30.90 -1.04
N GLN A 497 -36.66 -31.55 -0.12
CA GLN A 497 -37.55 -32.67 -0.46
C GLN A 497 -38.73 -32.25 -1.35
N ASP A 498 -39.31 -31.06 -1.11
CA ASP A 498 -40.38 -30.53 -1.92
C ASP A 498 -39.89 -30.33 -3.37
N PHE A 499 -38.71 -29.77 -3.53
CA PHE A 499 -38.05 -29.58 -4.83
C PHE A 499 -37.73 -30.91 -5.53
N TYR A 500 -37.21 -31.89 -4.81
CA TYR A 500 -36.96 -33.23 -5.34
C TYR A 500 -38.26 -33.88 -5.85
N ASN A 501 -39.33 -33.73 -5.10
CA ASN A 501 -40.67 -34.28 -5.49
C ASN A 501 -41.19 -33.58 -6.75
N VAL A 502 -41.02 -32.27 -6.88
CA VAL A 502 -41.39 -31.53 -8.09
C VAL A 502 -40.63 -32.05 -9.31
N LEU A 503 -39.28 -32.11 -9.20
CA LEU A 503 -38.42 -32.58 -10.28
C LEU A 503 -38.73 -34.04 -10.65
N SER A 504 -39.04 -34.91 -9.70
CA SER A 504 -39.35 -36.33 -9.96
C SER A 504 -40.62 -36.52 -10.78
N ASN A 505 -41.51 -35.52 -10.77
CA ASN A 505 -42.74 -35.52 -11.57
C ASN A 505 -42.60 -34.82 -12.94
N MET A 506 -41.42 -34.22 -13.22
CA MET A 506 -41.14 -33.56 -14.50
C MET A 506 -40.40 -34.51 -15.44
N ASN A 507 -40.77 -34.51 -16.71
CA ASN A 507 -40.07 -35.31 -17.72
C ASN A 507 -38.72 -34.69 -18.08
N GLY A 508 -37.67 -35.51 -18.21
CA GLY A 508 -36.33 -35.06 -18.60
C GLY A 508 -35.41 -34.68 -17.41
N THR A 509 -35.91 -34.88 -16.18
CA THR A 509 -35.16 -34.56 -14.94
C THR A 509 -34.56 -35.79 -14.26
N GLU A 510 -34.68 -36.99 -14.84
CA GLU A 510 -34.27 -38.24 -14.22
C GLU A 510 -32.76 -38.29 -13.83
N SER A 511 -31.92 -37.63 -14.62
CA SER A 511 -30.48 -37.53 -14.36
C SER A 511 -30.23 -36.63 -13.16
N VAL A 512 -30.88 -35.47 -13.11
CA VAL A 512 -30.72 -34.48 -12.01
C VAL A 512 -31.25 -35.06 -10.70
N THR A 513 -32.45 -35.65 -10.71
CA THR A 513 -33.07 -36.26 -9.51
C THR A 513 -32.22 -37.40 -8.95
N ARG A 514 -31.62 -38.24 -9.80
CA ARG A 514 -30.69 -39.29 -9.35
C ARG A 514 -29.45 -38.69 -8.67
N ARG A 515 -28.89 -37.60 -9.19
CA ARG A 515 -27.75 -36.92 -8.58
C ARG A 515 -28.13 -36.16 -7.29
N LEU A 516 -29.34 -35.62 -7.24
CA LEU A 516 -29.85 -34.85 -6.12
C LEU A 516 -30.30 -35.75 -4.95
N SER A 517 -30.65 -37.03 -5.20
CA SER A 517 -31.15 -37.96 -4.17
C SER A 517 -30.21 -38.08 -2.96
N LYS A 518 -28.90 -37.97 -3.14
CA LYS A 518 -27.95 -38.04 -2.04
C LYS A 518 -28.14 -36.90 -1.02
N TYR A 519 -28.74 -35.77 -1.41
CA TYR A 519 -28.99 -34.60 -0.55
C TYR A 519 -30.41 -34.60 0.04
N THR A 520 -31.31 -35.43 -0.42
CA THR A 520 -32.71 -35.51 0.04
C THR A 520 -33.01 -36.76 0.84
N GLU A 521 -32.60 -37.93 0.35
CA GLU A 521 -32.86 -39.24 0.96
C GLU A 521 -31.58 -39.96 1.36
N GLY A 522 -30.42 -39.53 0.80
CA GLY A 522 -29.12 -40.16 0.99
C GLY A 522 -28.34 -39.61 2.17
N THR A 523 -27.02 -39.87 2.14
CA THR A 523 -26.08 -39.58 3.21
C THR A 523 -26.08 -38.12 3.64
N PHE A 524 -26.33 -37.17 2.74
CA PHE A 524 -26.24 -35.75 2.96
C PHE A 524 -27.56 -35.03 3.28
N ALA A 525 -28.68 -35.81 3.32
CA ALA A 525 -30.01 -35.28 3.59
C ALA A 525 -30.10 -34.48 4.91
N GLY A 526 -29.38 -34.95 5.92
CA GLY A 526 -29.37 -34.30 7.23
C GLY A 526 -28.89 -32.84 7.24
N LEU A 527 -28.13 -32.38 6.24
CA LEU A 527 -27.63 -31.01 6.16
C LEU A 527 -28.56 -30.09 5.39
N PHE A 528 -29.20 -30.54 4.29
CA PHE A 528 -29.87 -29.70 3.32
C PHE A 528 -31.42 -29.86 3.33
N ASN A 529 -31.93 -30.90 3.95
CA ASN A 529 -33.36 -31.26 3.85
C ASN A 529 -34.11 -31.02 5.18
N ALA A 530 -34.09 -29.80 5.67
CA ALA A 530 -34.80 -29.37 6.89
C ALA A 530 -34.98 -27.86 6.92
N PRO A 531 -36.01 -27.34 7.64
CA PRO A 531 -36.17 -25.92 7.85
C PRO A 531 -35.01 -25.35 8.71
N THR A 532 -34.68 -24.06 8.53
CA THR A 532 -33.69 -23.35 9.34
C THR A 532 -34.18 -23.26 10.77
N ASN A 533 -33.31 -23.62 11.73
CA ASN A 533 -33.66 -23.76 13.14
C ASN A 533 -32.86 -22.86 14.08
N PHE A 534 -32.21 -21.85 13.57
CA PHE A 534 -31.50 -20.83 14.36
C PHE A 534 -31.63 -19.45 13.72
N GLU A 535 -31.32 -18.42 14.48
CA GLU A 535 -31.31 -17.03 14.02
C GLU A 535 -29.90 -16.45 14.13
N LEU A 536 -29.56 -15.60 13.16
CA LEU A 536 -28.32 -14.83 13.18
C LEU A 536 -28.45 -13.70 14.21
N LYS A 537 -27.76 -13.84 15.35
CA LYS A 537 -27.74 -12.82 16.39
C LYS A 537 -26.66 -11.78 16.09
N PRO A 538 -26.89 -10.49 16.45
CA PRO A 538 -25.85 -9.48 16.41
C PRO A 538 -24.64 -9.85 17.28
N GLY A 539 -23.47 -9.34 16.93
CA GLY A 539 -22.23 -9.55 17.66
C GLY A 539 -21.27 -10.46 16.90
N PHE A 540 -20.80 -11.53 17.53
CA PHE A 540 -19.81 -12.43 16.93
C PHE A 540 -20.44 -13.79 16.61
N VAL A 541 -20.44 -14.18 15.34
CA VAL A 541 -21.02 -15.44 14.88
C VAL A 541 -20.01 -16.20 14.01
N VAL A 542 -19.80 -17.48 14.33
CA VAL A 542 -18.91 -18.36 13.59
C VAL A 542 -19.67 -19.54 13.01
N PHE A 543 -19.57 -19.75 11.71
CA PHE A 543 -20.03 -20.95 11.01
C PHE A 543 -18.83 -21.88 10.79
N SER A 544 -18.71 -22.94 11.55
CA SER A 544 -17.66 -23.93 11.36
C SER A 544 -18.12 -25.06 10.44
N VAL A 545 -17.36 -25.30 9.38
CA VAL A 545 -17.58 -26.38 8.39
C VAL A 545 -16.48 -27.44 8.41
N ARG A 546 -15.64 -27.45 9.42
CA ARG A 546 -14.48 -28.36 9.56
C ARG A 546 -14.85 -29.84 9.47
N ASP A 547 -15.96 -30.21 10.10
CA ASP A 547 -16.40 -31.63 10.19
C ASP A 547 -17.11 -32.11 8.92
N LEU A 548 -17.17 -31.29 7.89
CA LEU A 548 -17.67 -31.71 6.57
C LEU A 548 -16.55 -32.32 5.74
N GLU A 549 -16.93 -33.34 4.97
CA GLU A 549 -16.06 -33.89 3.94
C GLU A 549 -15.65 -32.77 2.95
N GLU A 550 -14.45 -32.87 2.43
CA GLU A 550 -13.84 -31.88 1.56
C GLU A 550 -14.74 -31.51 0.37
N GLN A 551 -15.40 -32.51 -0.23
CA GLN A 551 -16.32 -32.33 -1.35
C GLN A 551 -17.59 -31.52 -1.01
N LEU A 552 -17.99 -31.50 0.27
CA LEU A 552 -19.17 -30.77 0.72
C LEU A 552 -18.86 -29.33 1.18
N ARG A 553 -17.60 -29.01 1.48
CA ARG A 553 -17.21 -27.70 1.98
C ARG A 553 -17.60 -26.56 1.04
N PRO A 554 -17.36 -26.59 -0.30
CA PRO A 554 -17.77 -25.53 -1.20
C PRO A 554 -19.29 -25.33 -1.25
N ILE A 555 -20.05 -26.45 -1.23
CA ILE A 555 -21.52 -26.41 -1.24
C ILE A 555 -22.04 -25.79 0.06
N ALA A 556 -21.52 -26.21 1.20
CA ALA A 556 -21.89 -25.68 2.50
C ALA A 556 -21.50 -24.20 2.65
N MET A 557 -20.31 -23.81 2.20
CA MET A 557 -19.89 -22.41 2.21
C MET A 557 -20.79 -21.55 1.33
N TYR A 558 -21.15 -22.01 0.14
CA TYR A 558 -22.10 -21.31 -0.73
C TYR A 558 -23.44 -21.09 -0.02
N MET A 559 -24.02 -22.17 0.56
CA MET A 559 -25.30 -22.12 1.28
C MET A 559 -25.24 -21.19 2.49
N ILE A 560 -24.17 -21.24 3.28
CA ILE A 560 -23.96 -20.36 4.45
C ILE A 560 -23.89 -18.89 4.00
N LEU A 561 -23.11 -18.60 2.97
CA LEU A 561 -22.95 -17.24 2.46
C LEU A 561 -24.25 -16.70 1.87
N ASP A 562 -25.03 -17.52 1.19
CA ASP A 562 -26.35 -17.12 0.66
C ASP A 562 -27.35 -16.85 1.81
N TYR A 563 -27.36 -17.71 2.84
CA TYR A 563 -28.13 -17.47 4.06
C TYR A 563 -27.75 -16.16 4.75
N ILE A 564 -26.45 -15.93 4.96
CA ILE A 564 -25.93 -14.69 5.58
C ILE A 564 -26.33 -13.49 4.72
N TRP A 565 -26.14 -13.58 3.39
CA TRP A 565 -26.49 -12.52 2.47
C TRP A 565 -27.99 -12.17 2.52
N THR A 566 -28.83 -13.17 2.59
CA THR A 566 -30.28 -13.00 2.76
C THR A 566 -30.62 -12.23 4.03
N LYS A 567 -29.90 -12.51 5.16
CA LYS A 567 -30.12 -11.82 6.45
C LYS A 567 -29.55 -10.40 6.47
N ILE A 568 -28.39 -10.16 5.85
CA ILE A 568 -27.76 -8.83 5.80
C ILE A 568 -28.61 -7.80 5.05
N ARG A 569 -29.32 -8.21 4.01
CA ARG A 569 -30.20 -7.31 3.23
C ARG A 569 -31.36 -6.74 4.04
N MET A 570 -31.74 -7.41 5.12
CA MET A 570 -32.87 -7.01 5.99
C MET A 570 -32.54 -5.90 6.99
N ASP A 571 -31.25 -5.71 7.31
CA ASP A 571 -30.83 -4.82 8.40
C ASP A 571 -29.52 -4.14 8.06
N MET A 572 -29.55 -2.82 7.93
CA MET A 572 -28.40 -1.99 7.56
C MET A 572 -27.57 -1.60 8.79
N ARG A 573 -26.51 -2.34 9.06
CA ARG A 573 -25.50 -2.00 10.08
C ARG A 573 -24.09 -2.39 9.64
N ARG A 574 -23.08 -1.83 10.30
CA ARG A 574 -21.69 -2.20 10.01
C ARG A 574 -21.45 -3.66 10.34
N ARG A 575 -20.97 -4.43 9.39
CA ARG A 575 -20.61 -5.85 9.53
C ARG A 575 -19.32 -6.16 8.83
N LEU A 576 -18.55 -7.07 9.42
CA LEU A 576 -17.45 -7.76 8.75
C LEU A 576 -17.83 -9.22 8.55
N MET A 577 -17.70 -9.68 7.30
CA MET A 577 -17.81 -11.09 6.96
C MET A 577 -16.44 -11.60 6.57
N ILE A 578 -15.93 -12.50 7.37
CA ILE A 578 -14.63 -13.14 7.21
C ILE A 578 -14.84 -14.51 6.58
N ILE A 579 -14.21 -14.74 5.44
CA ILE A 579 -14.26 -16.01 4.71
C ILE A 579 -12.85 -16.56 4.68
N ASP A 580 -12.60 -17.54 5.53
CA ASP A 580 -11.30 -18.19 5.59
C ASP A 580 -11.20 -19.31 4.54
N GLU A 581 -9.99 -19.55 4.03
CA GLU A 581 -9.68 -20.52 2.97
C GLU A 581 -10.61 -20.38 1.75
N ALA A 582 -10.80 -19.16 1.27
CA ALA A 582 -11.73 -18.84 0.18
C ALA A 582 -11.36 -19.49 -1.16
N TRP A 583 -10.14 -20.01 -1.32
CA TRP A 583 -9.72 -20.76 -2.51
C TRP A 583 -10.62 -21.97 -2.81
N TRP A 584 -11.23 -22.57 -1.78
CA TRP A 584 -12.24 -23.64 -1.96
C TRP A 584 -13.39 -23.19 -2.85
N MET A 585 -13.81 -21.93 -2.75
CA MET A 585 -14.89 -21.40 -3.57
C MET A 585 -14.44 -21.04 -4.99
N MET A 586 -13.14 -20.84 -5.20
CA MET A 586 -12.59 -20.51 -6.54
C MET A 586 -12.48 -21.72 -7.44
N GLN A 587 -12.52 -22.94 -6.90
CA GLN A 587 -12.45 -24.18 -7.68
C GLN A 587 -13.67 -24.40 -8.58
N TYR A 588 -14.81 -23.80 -8.26
CA TYR A 588 -16.05 -23.95 -9.01
C TYR A 588 -16.54 -22.59 -9.50
N GLU A 589 -16.92 -22.52 -10.79
CA GLU A 589 -17.30 -21.25 -11.42
C GLU A 589 -18.49 -20.56 -10.73
N ASP A 590 -19.52 -21.31 -10.34
CA ASP A 590 -20.71 -20.76 -9.70
C ASP A 590 -20.42 -20.18 -8.32
N SER A 591 -19.63 -20.86 -7.51
CA SER A 591 -19.25 -20.34 -6.20
C SER A 591 -18.31 -19.14 -6.30
N ALA A 592 -17.40 -19.14 -7.26
CA ALA A 592 -16.52 -17.98 -7.54
C ALA A 592 -17.31 -16.77 -8.03
N LYS A 593 -18.28 -16.99 -8.95
CA LYS A 593 -19.20 -15.96 -9.45
C LYS A 593 -20.08 -15.39 -8.33
N PHE A 594 -20.57 -16.25 -7.44
CA PHE A 594 -21.36 -15.83 -6.29
C PHE A 594 -20.55 -14.93 -5.35
N LEU A 595 -19.34 -15.36 -4.96
CA LEU A 595 -18.47 -14.58 -4.09
C LEU A 595 -18.08 -13.22 -4.70
N HIS A 596 -17.76 -13.20 -5.99
CA HIS A 596 -17.50 -11.97 -6.73
C HIS A 596 -18.73 -11.04 -6.75
N GLY A 597 -19.95 -11.61 -6.98
CA GLY A 597 -21.19 -10.86 -6.92
C GLY A 597 -21.47 -10.26 -5.54
N LEU A 598 -21.10 -10.98 -4.47
CA LEU A 598 -21.19 -10.53 -3.09
C LEU A 598 -20.21 -9.36 -2.85
N ALA A 599 -18.95 -9.49 -3.25
CA ALA A 599 -17.93 -8.44 -3.12
C ALA A 599 -18.35 -7.11 -3.79
N LYS A 600 -18.95 -7.18 -4.98
CA LYS A 600 -19.44 -5.97 -5.68
C LYS A 600 -20.62 -5.29 -5.00
N ARG A 601 -21.46 -6.04 -4.28
CA ARG A 601 -22.69 -5.51 -3.67
C ARG A 601 -22.53 -5.15 -2.20
N ALA A 602 -21.52 -5.67 -1.53
CA ALA A 602 -21.25 -5.54 -0.08
C ALA A 602 -21.34 -4.09 0.41
N ARG A 603 -20.71 -3.15 -0.29
CA ARG A 603 -20.70 -1.71 0.05
C ARG A 603 -22.09 -1.12 0.28
N LYS A 604 -23.10 -1.54 -0.52
CA LYS A 604 -24.46 -1.00 -0.42
C LYS A 604 -25.18 -1.37 0.88
N TYR A 605 -24.66 -2.35 1.61
CA TYR A 605 -25.26 -2.91 2.81
C TYR A 605 -24.37 -2.74 4.07
N TYR A 606 -23.42 -1.80 4.04
CA TYR A 606 -22.43 -1.59 5.10
C TYR A 606 -21.69 -2.87 5.49
N LEU A 607 -21.47 -3.74 4.52
CA LEU A 607 -20.74 -4.99 4.68
C LEU A 607 -19.31 -4.83 4.18
N GLY A 608 -18.33 -5.16 5.01
CA GLY A 608 -16.94 -5.39 4.62
C GLY A 608 -16.69 -6.88 4.49
N LEU A 609 -16.18 -7.33 3.36
CA LEU A 609 -15.71 -8.70 3.18
C LEU A 609 -14.22 -8.77 3.50
N THR A 610 -13.81 -9.78 4.25
CA THR A 610 -12.41 -10.17 4.41
C THR A 610 -12.25 -11.56 3.83
N ILE A 611 -11.58 -11.64 2.70
CA ILE A 611 -11.38 -12.86 1.93
C ILE A 611 -9.94 -13.30 2.14
N ILE A 612 -9.74 -14.49 2.69
CA ILE A 612 -8.45 -15.00 3.11
C ILE A 612 -8.09 -16.23 2.28
N SER A 613 -6.87 -16.28 1.76
CA SER A 613 -6.36 -17.47 1.07
C SER A 613 -4.88 -17.68 1.37
N GLN A 614 -4.51 -18.95 1.53
CA GLN A 614 -3.10 -19.38 1.56
C GLN A 614 -2.60 -19.70 0.15
N ASP A 615 -3.49 -20.16 -0.69
CA ASP A 615 -3.19 -20.48 -2.08
C ASP A 615 -3.52 -19.29 -2.98
N VAL A 616 -2.49 -18.49 -3.23
CA VAL A 616 -2.59 -17.28 -4.05
C VAL A 616 -2.74 -17.63 -5.53
N GLU A 617 -2.04 -18.69 -5.97
CA GLU A 617 -2.03 -19.11 -7.37
C GLU A 617 -3.41 -19.61 -7.79
N ASP A 618 -3.99 -20.54 -7.05
CA ASP A 618 -5.34 -21.05 -7.33
C ASP A 618 -6.39 -19.94 -7.26
N PHE A 619 -6.27 -19.03 -6.30
CA PHE A 619 -7.18 -17.91 -6.17
C PHE A 619 -7.12 -16.96 -7.38
N LEU A 620 -5.91 -16.59 -7.82
CA LEU A 620 -5.68 -15.66 -8.92
C LEU A 620 -5.80 -16.30 -10.32
N ALA A 621 -5.74 -17.63 -10.43
CA ALA A 621 -6.02 -18.34 -11.69
C ALA A 621 -7.46 -18.11 -12.16
N SER A 622 -8.40 -17.91 -11.22
CA SER A 622 -9.78 -17.57 -11.55
C SER A 622 -9.92 -16.10 -11.97
N ARG A 623 -10.62 -15.85 -13.09
CA ARG A 623 -11.01 -14.48 -13.50
C ARG A 623 -11.80 -13.73 -12.41
N TYR A 624 -12.55 -14.46 -11.59
CA TYR A 624 -13.33 -13.91 -10.48
C TYR A 624 -12.42 -13.54 -9.30
N GLY A 625 -11.37 -14.31 -9.04
CA GLY A 625 -10.37 -14.00 -8.02
C GLY A 625 -9.65 -12.68 -8.30
N LYS A 626 -9.14 -12.49 -9.53
CA LYS A 626 -8.56 -11.21 -9.95
C LYS A 626 -9.55 -10.04 -9.81
N ALA A 627 -10.81 -10.25 -10.20
CA ALA A 627 -11.84 -9.21 -10.06
C ALA A 627 -12.20 -8.91 -8.60
N ILE A 628 -12.09 -9.87 -7.67
CA ILE A 628 -12.27 -9.65 -6.23
C ILE A 628 -11.12 -8.82 -5.68
N VAL A 629 -9.87 -9.13 -6.02
CA VAL A 629 -8.70 -8.33 -5.63
C VAL A 629 -8.87 -6.87 -6.08
N SER A 630 -9.21 -6.65 -7.35
CA SER A 630 -9.42 -5.28 -7.88
C SER A 630 -10.61 -4.54 -7.24
N ASN A 631 -11.58 -5.26 -6.65
CA ASN A 631 -12.71 -4.68 -5.92
C ASN A 631 -12.48 -4.66 -4.39
N SER A 632 -11.26 -4.85 -3.92
CA SER A 632 -10.90 -4.80 -2.50
C SER A 632 -10.00 -3.61 -2.27
N SER A 633 -10.53 -2.59 -1.59
CA SER A 633 -9.77 -1.37 -1.30
C SER A 633 -8.70 -1.55 -0.21
N MET A 634 -8.78 -2.65 0.55
CA MET A 634 -7.76 -3.04 1.51
C MET A 634 -7.14 -4.37 1.09
N GLN A 635 -5.80 -4.45 1.09
CA GLN A 635 -5.09 -5.66 0.73
C GLN A 635 -3.96 -5.89 1.73
N ILE A 636 -3.82 -7.11 2.20
CA ILE A 636 -2.79 -7.46 3.19
C ILE A 636 -2.00 -8.64 2.66
N LEU A 637 -0.71 -8.43 2.49
CA LEU A 637 0.24 -9.43 2.04
C LEU A 637 1.20 -9.71 3.20
N LEU A 638 1.04 -10.84 3.87
CA LEU A 638 2.04 -11.31 4.83
C LEU A 638 3.08 -12.17 4.11
N LYS A 639 4.01 -12.76 4.86
CA LYS A 639 5.07 -13.62 4.29
C LYS A 639 4.58 -14.53 3.18
N GLN A 640 5.27 -14.51 2.04
CA GLN A 640 4.97 -15.30 0.86
C GLN A 640 5.97 -16.47 0.68
N SER A 641 5.62 -17.42 -0.16
CA SER A 641 6.52 -18.48 -0.60
C SER A 641 7.33 -18.03 -1.83
N THR A 642 8.51 -18.62 -2.03
CA THR A 642 9.31 -18.37 -3.24
C THR A 642 8.61 -18.83 -4.52
N ALA A 643 7.64 -19.74 -4.43
CA ALA A 643 6.89 -20.23 -5.58
C ALA A 643 5.80 -19.23 -6.04
N SER A 644 5.14 -18.55 -5.09
CA SER A 644 4.01 -17.64 -5.36
C SER A 644 4.41 -16.18 -5.49
N ILE A 645 5.64 -15.80 -5.09
CA ILE A 645 6.03 -14.40 -4.96
C ILE A 645 5.97 -13.63 -6.28
N ASP A 646 6.32 -14.26 -7.40
CA ASP A 646 6.32 -13.60 -8.72
C ASP A 646 4.89 -13.26 -9.17
N ILE A 647 3.93 -14.15 -8.94
CA ILE A 647 2.50 -13.93 -9.23
C ILE A 647 1.94 -12.82 -8.34
N VAL A 648 2.34 -12.81 -7.07
CA VAL A 648 1.97 -11.75 -6.12
C VAL A 648 2.55 -10.43 -6.56
N ALA A 649 3.84 -10.37 -6.89
CA ALA A 649 4.51 -9.15 -7.34
C ALA A 649 3.87 -8.56 -8.60
N GLU A 650 3.54 -9.39 -9.59
CA GLU A 650 2.84 -8.95 -10.79
C GLU A 650 1.42 -8.43 -10.50
N THR A 651 0.67 -9.15 -9.63
CA THR A 651 -0.73 -8.82 -9.35
C THR A 651 -0.88 -7.53 -8.56
N PHE A 652 0.03 -7.28 -7.61
CA PHE A 652 -0.01 -6.13 -6.71
C PHE A 652 0.98 -5.03 -7.11
N ALA A 653 1.63 -5.15 -8.27
CA ALA A 653 2.63 -4.22 -8.81
C ALA A 653 3.74 -3.89 -7.78
N LEU A 654 4.28 -4.93 -7.12
CA LEU A 654 5.29 -4.76 -6.08
C LEU A 654 6.65 -4.42 -6.66
N THR A 655 7.38 -3.56 -5.98
CA THR A 655 8.80 -3.31 -6.26
C THR A 655 9.66 -4.51 -5.85
N GLU A 656 10.87 -4.62 -6.38
CA GLU A 656 11.82 -5.68 -5.97
C GLU A 656 12.14 -5.63 -4.47
N GLY A 657 12.21 -4.44 -3.88
CA GLY A 657 12.41 -4.28 -2.43
C GLY A 657 11.27 -4.87 -1.60
N GLU A 658 10.02 -4.66 -2.02
CA GLU A 658 8.83 -5.21 -1.37
C GLU A 658 8.71 -6.71 -1.55
N LYS A 659 9.10 -7.21 -2.72
CA LYS A 659 9.20 -8.64 -3.00
C LYS A 659 10.16 -9.34 -2.03
N TYR A 660 11.36 -8.78 -1.83
CA TYR A 660 12.31 -9.28 -0.84
C TYR A 660 11.78 -9.15 0.59
N LEU A 661 11.12 -8.03 0.92
CA LEU A 661 10.49 -7.84 2.21
C LEU A 661 9.49 -8.95 2.53
N LEU A 662 8.61 -9.32 1.58
CA LEU A 662 7.64 -10.40 1.77
C LEU A 662 8.26 -11.79 1.91
N LEU A 663 9.39 -12.04 1.25
CA LEU A 663 10.12 -13.30 1.38
C LEU A 663 10.81 -13.45 2.73
N GLU A 664 11.39 -12.35 3.24
CA GLU A 664 12.20 -12.33 4.47
C GLU A 664 11.39 -11.99 5.73
N SER A 665 10.13 -11.54 5.58
CA SER A 665 9.26 -11.16 6.70
C SER A 665 9.17 -12.24 7.77
N ASP A 666 9.12 -11.80 9.02
CA ASP A 666 8.79 -12.64 10.17
C ASP A 666 7.29 -12.89 10.28
N VAL A 667 6.88 -13.71 11.26
CA VAL A 667 5.45 -13.96 11.54
C VAL A 667 4.77 -12.67 11.94
N GLY A 668 3.65 -12.35 11.28
CA GLY A 668 2.89 -11.12 11.53
C GLY A 668 3.48 -9.87 10.84
N GLU A 669 4.43 -10.05 9.94
CA GLU A 669 4.99 -8.94 9.16
C GLU A 669 4.65 -9.08 7.68
N GLY A 670 4.56 -7.95 6.98
CA GLY A 670 4.22 -7.91 5.56
C GLY A 670 3.92 -6.51 5.04
N LEU A 671 3.08 -6.42 4.02
CA LEU A 671 2.60 -5.18 3.40
C LEU A 671 1.11 -4.99 3.65
N PHE A 672 0.73 -3.77 4.00
CA PHE A 672 -0.65 -3.36 4.24
C PHE A 672 -1.01 -2.23 3.28
N PHE A 673 -1.94 -2.50 2.37
CA PHE A 673 -2.47 -1.57 1.39
C PHE A 673 -3.83 -1.04 1.84
N ALA A 674 -4.02 0.26 1.76
CA ALA A 674 -5.28 0.95 2.03
C ALA A 674 -5.54 2.02 0.96
N GLY A 675 -6.34 1.69 -0.03
CA GLY A 675 -6.53 2.50 -1.23
C GLY A 675 -5.24 2.59 -2.04
N LEU A 676 -4.73 3.80 -2.25
CA LEU A 676 -3.50 4.07 -3.00
C LEU A 676 -2.23 4.02 -2.13
N ASN A 677 -2.38 4.00 -0.81
CA ASN A 677 -1.25 4.02 0.12
C ASN A 677 -0.96 2.61 0.64
N HIS A 678 0.31 2.29 0.80
CA HIS A 678 0.73 1.05 1.43
C HIS A 678 1.94 1.25 2.34
N VAL A 679 2.06 0.40 3.33
CA VAL A 679 3.15 0.43 4.32
C VAL A 679 3.58 -0.98 4.70
N ALA A 680 4.83 -1.12 5.11
CA ALA A 680 5.29 -2.35 5.74
C ALA A 680 4.73 -2.43 7.17
N ILE A 681 3.96 -3.48 7.46
CA ILE A 681 3.29 -3.69 8.74
C ILE A 681 4.01 -4.72 9.60
N LYS A 682 3.99 -4.48 10.90
CA LYS A 682 4.20 -5.48 11.94
C LYS A 682 2.98 -5.52 12.84
N VAL A 683 2.27 -6.63 12.85
CA VAL A 683 1.08 -6.85 13.68
C VAL A 683 1.47 -6.91 15.14
N ILE A 684 0.80 -6.15 15.97
CA ILE A 684 1.01 -6.15 17.43
C ILE A 684 -0.31 -6.33 18.17
N ALA A 685 -0.30 -7.17 19.18
CA ALA A 685 -1.42 -7.35 20.12
C ALA A 685 -0.96 -7.04 21.55
N SER A 686 -1.90 -6.62 22.39
CA SER A 686 -1.68 -6.57 23.83
C SER A 686 -1.61 -8.01 24.39
N TYR A 687 -1.04 -8.16 25.57
CA TYR A 687 -0.96 -9.46 26.24
C TYR A 687 -2.34 -10.13 26.39
N THR A 688 -3.37 -9.35 26.70
CA THR A 688 -4.74 -9.86 26.88
C THR A 688 -5.35 -10.31 25.54
N GLU A 689 -5.14 -9.55 24.47
CA GLU A 689 -5.60 -9.93 23.13
C GLU A 689 -4.88 -11.21 22.67
N ASP A 690 -3.57 -11.28 22.87
CA ASP A 690 -2.75 -12.43 22.50
C ASP A 690 -3.27 -13.74 23.14
N GLN A 691 -3.62 -13.71 24.43
CA GLN A 691 -4.20 -14.86 25.13
C GLN A 691 -5.53 -15.34 24.52
N ILE A 692 -6.31 -14.46 23.90
CA ILE A 692 -7.62 -14.78 23.33
C ILE A 692 -7.48 -15.29 21.88
N ILE A 693 -6.56 -14.69 21.10
CA ILE A 693 -6.46 -14.93 19.66
C ILE A 693 -5.41 -15.94 19.25
N THR A 694 -4.51 -16.31 20.18
CA THR A 694 -3.41 -17.25 19.89
C THR A 694 -3.89 -18.54 19.25
N THR A 695 -3.10 -19.07 18.33
CA THR A 695 -3.23 -20.40 17.72
C THR A 695 -2.04 -21.29 18.03
N ASP A 696 -1.09 -20.78 18.82
CA ASP A 696 0.08 -21.55 19.21
C ASP A 696 -0.32 -22.76 20.09
N PRO A 697 -0.04 -23.99 19.66
CA PRO A 697 -0.41 -25.18 20.42
C PRO A 697 0.20 -25.23 21.82
N GLU A 698 1.42 -24.72 22.01
CA GLU A 698 2.09 -24.71 23.31
C GLU A 698 1.40 -23.74 24.28
N GLN A 699 1.03 -22.57 23.81
CA GLN A 699 0.27 -21.59 24.59
C GLN A 699 -1.14 -22.11 24.93
N LEU A 700 -1.83 -22.73 23.98
CA LEU A 700 -3.16 -23.33 24.21
C LEU A 700 -3.11 -24.48 25.24
N LEU A 701 -2.08 -25.33 25.18
CA LEU A 701 -1.88 -26.39 26.18
C LEU A 701 -1.60 -25.82 27.58
N SER A 702 -0.79 -24.75 27.65
CA SER A 702 -0.50 -24.08 28.93
C SER A 702 -1.76 -23.45 29.56
N GLN A 703 -2.65 -22.89 28.76
CA GLN A 703 -3.94 -22.33 29.21
C GLN A 703 -4.91 -23.39 29.70
N THR A 704 -4.88 -24.59 29.13
CA THR A 704 -5.73 -25.73 29.54
C THR A 704 -5.18 -26.53 30.72
N GLY A 705 -4.01 -26.14 31.25
CA GLY A 705 -3.37 -26.85 32.37
C GLY A 705 -2.82 -28.23 31.99
N GLN A 706 -2.70 -28.54 30.70
CA GLN A 706 -2.10 -29.77 30.20
C GLN A 706 -0.64 -29.49 29.86
N THR A 707 0.26 -30.03 30.68
CA THR A 707 1.72 -30.02 30.38
C THR A 707 1.99 -30.85 29.14
N PRO A 708 2.82 -30.38 28.16
CA PRO A 708 3.22 -31.24 27.03
C PRO A 708 3.90 -32.50 27.58
N GLN A 709 3.34 -33.67 27.31
CA GLN A 709 4.01 -34.95 27.58
C GLN A 709 5.22 -35.03 26.66
N GLY A 710 6.41 -34.71 27.19
CA GLY A 710 7.66 -34.88 26.44
C GLY A 710 8.90 -34.14 26.92
N GLN A 711 8.83 -33.35 28.02
CA GLN A 711 10.03 -32.80 28.65
C GLN A 711 10.14 -33.28 30.09
N GLU A 712 10.33 -34.57 30.30
CA GLU A 712 11.02 -35.07 31.47
C GLU A 712 12.53 -34.93 31.20
N SER A 713 13.12 -34.08 32.00
CA SER A 713 14.54 -33.91 32.34
C SER A 713 15.56 -34.84 31.61
N LEU A 714 16.41 -34.25 30.80
CA LEU A 714 17.78 -34.67 30.62
C LEU A 714 18.72 -33.72 31.37
#